data_2ff4f2c3c4b42d6d0cdeb1865d6b3128
#
_entry.id   2ff4f2c3c4b42d6d0cdeb1865d6b3128
#
_cell.length_a   1.000
_cell.length_b   1.000
_cell.length_c   1.000
_cell.angle_alpha   90.00
_cell.angle_beta   90.00
_cell.angle_gamma   90.00
#
_symmetry.space_group_name_H-M   'P 1'
#
loop_
_entity.id
_entity.type
_entity.pdbx_description
1 polymer ?
#
loop_
_entity_poly.entity_id
_entity_poly.type
_entity_poly.pdbx_seq_one_letter_code
_entity_poly.pdbx_strand_id
1 'polypeptide(L)'
;MAIGLQGFRDPVTTPTSPPITRPRRHWRFWLALVSILVGVNFIVGTGVWTWWLWRQLPAVSALQNWHPEEPLRIYADNGQLLQVIGPQIRYALPLSKIPQTVQDAFIAAENAHFYSHNPLYYPVSYPGIVRAAFVDLINMAPAQGASTITEQVARNFYLTPQKTITRKVAEILLAYKLAADLTRSQILDLYLNKIYLGQGAYGVQAAAHTYYGKNINQLSLADIAVLAGLPAAPSVFNPIKDPKLARLRRNYVLHRMAVRGYITHRALITALAQPVRTDYHAPANNIAPYATEWIRQWLAKRFGPDFTYRRGLRVYTTINPRDQRAADRSMAVGLENYAMGLDSLDPKIWHGPVAHLSGTALYHAAAGQRPSRLPTHDPANLRWGVVLTSGFRQARVSLEGQRIVTLGLRDVAWARRTPHGRRPTAVSQVLRRGDLIWLRPYVAATSAGTGNPIWGARVWHNVRNPGWELTQIPRVQGSLVSLDSHSGAILALSGGFSYELSHFDRALYAYRQPGSGFKPFVYAAAMDGAAMKAAGNPHYLTPVSLIKDTPLAVRLPNGHIYRPTNYSNTFSKTPFPVWQDLADSHNVPSVRLLLHIGIPYAAAYVHRMGFPKKQIPEVPSMVLGSGDFTPMQIARGYATFSSGGFLPTPYLISLIRTATGRRMSLYGCPLGYAPPPLGTAAATPPGVAFLLTRMMERVIRSGTGIAAQILHRRDLAGKTGTTNTENNAWFTGYNPKIVTTVWVGYDNNKSMGKSAAGAREALPIWIHYMKIALRGQANLRFPRPLNIVRARYNPKTGTLTDSRHKGRMGYFLAGYLPPKTSRKLPAINLIHAFMGFF
;
A
#
# COMPACT_ATOMS: atom_id res chain seq x y z
N MET A 1 -52.94 -71.62 -16.94
CA MET A 1 -52.41 -73.00 -16.69
C MET A 1 -52.41 -73.20 -15.18
N ALA A 2 -53.38 -73.74 -14.56
CA ALA A 2 -53.67 -75.14 -14.48
C ALA A 2 -52.52 -75.83 -13.76
N ILE A 3 -52.61 -76.39 -12.62
CA ILE A 3 -53.28 -77.63 -12.10
C ILE A 3 -52.85 -77.74 -10.63
N GLY A 4 -53.58 -77.87 -9.54
CA GLY A 4 -54.66 -78.86 -9.33
C GLY A 4 -54.18 -79.92 -8.42
N LEU A 5 -55.00 -80.21 -7.42
CA LEU A 5 -55.45 -81.35 -6.79
C LEU A 5 -55.02 -81.60 -5.30
N GLN A 6 -55.93 -81.44 -4.38
CA GLN A 6 -56.75 -82.55 -3.71
C GLN A 6 -55.85 -83.45 -2.86
N GLY A 7 -56.07 -83.66 -1.61
CA GLY A 7 -57.22 -83.98 -0.82
C GLY A 7 -56.81 -84.99 0.27
N PHE A 8 -57.28 -84.98 1.48
CA PHE A 8 -57.95 -86.08 2.12
C PHE A 8 -58.18 -85.74 3.64
N ARG A 9 -59.34 -85.94 4.01
CA ARG A 9 -59.95 -86.02 5.35
C ARG A 9 -59.31 -87.15 6.23
N ASP A 10 -59.31 -87.12 7.44
CA ASP A 10 -60.25 -86.95 8.53
C ASP A 10 -59.57 -87.35 9.92
N PRO A 11 -60.24 -87.46 10.98
CA PRO A 11 -60.26 -86.56 12.11
C PRO A 11 -59.59 -87.20 13.31
N VAL A 12 -59.50 -86.58 14.44
CA VAL A 12 -59.77 -87.10 15.78
C VAL A 12 -59.25 -86.21 16.92
N THR A 13 -60.16 -85.91 17.84
CA THR A 13 -60.03 -85.61 19.25
C THR A 13 -59.26 -84.44 19.80
N THR A 14 -60.02 -83.60 20.43
CA THR A 14 -59.66 -82.62 21.44
C THR A 14 -59.12 -83.24 22.71
N PRO A 15 -58.12 -82.58 23.36
CA PRO A 15 -58.26 -82.38 24.79
C PRO A 15 -58.25 -80.88 25.16
N THR A 16 -59.11 -80.60 26.08
CA THR A 16 -59.33 -79.29 26.78
C THR A 16 -58.10 -78.84 27.50
N SER A 17 -57.64 -77.58 27.13
CA SER A 17 -56.64 -76.80 27.86
C SER A 17 -57.30 -75.84 28.83
N PRO A 18 -56.73 -75.55 30.01
CA PRO A 18 -57.28 -74.69 31.04
C PRO A 18 -57.15 -73.21 30.67
N PRO A 19 -57.93 -72.36 31.26
CA PRO A 19 -57.97 -70.90 30.87
C PRO A 19 -56.69 -70.18 31.24
N ILE A 20 -56.10 -69.57 30.25
CA ILE A 20 -54.97 -68.65 30.44
C ILE A 20 -55.49 -67.37 31.09
N THR A 21 -55.21 -67.22 32.36
CA THR A 21 -55.35 -65.93 33.08
C THR A 21 -54.35 -64.85 32.50
N ARG A 22 -54.83 -63.85 31.84
CA ARG A 22 -54.04 -62.70 31.38
C ARG A 22 -53.53 -61.93 32.59
N PRO A 23 -52.19 -61.70 32.76
CA PRO A 23 -51.64 -60.75 33.73
C PRO A 23 -51.83 -59.35 33.20
N ARG A 24 -52.97 -58.74 33.44
CA ARG A 24 -53.20 -57.28 33.17
C ARG A 24 -52.97 -56.57 34.48
N ARG A 25 -51.79 -55.96 34.67
CA ARG A 25 -51.58 -54.62 35.36
C ARG A 25 -50.15 -54.21 35.70
N HIS A 26 -49.19 -55.15 35.71
CA HIS A 26 -47.85 -54.78 36.19
C HIS A 26 -46.91 -54.12 35.15
N TRP A 27 -47.12 -54.26 33.83
CA TRP A 27 -46.26 -53.69 32.83
C TRP A 27 -46.37 -52.12 32.75
N ARG A 28 -47.53 -51.56 33.01
CA ARG A 28 -47.70 -50.11 33.13
C ARG A 28 -47.01 -49.55 34.36
N PHE A 29 -47.02 -50.29 35.48
CA PHE A 29 -46.25 -49.93 36.66
C PHE A 29 -44.74 -49.92 36.39
N TRP A 30 -44.24 -51.02 35.76
CA TRP A 30 -42.80 -51.09 35.38
C TRP A 30 -42.44 -50.09 34.36
N LEU A 31 -43.22 -49.76 33.34
CA LEU A 31 -43.00 -48.66 32.41
C LEU A 31 -42.99 -47.30 33.12
N ALA A 32 -43.87 -47.02 34.02
CA ALA A 32 -43.88 -45.83 34.82
C ALA A 32 -42.63 -45.76 35.72
N LEU A 33 -42.26 -46.87 36.38
CA LEU A 33 -41.03 -46.89 37.19
C LEU A 33 -39.75 -46.66 36.34
N VAL A 34 -39.64 -47.37 35.22
CA VAL A 34 -38.52 -47.13 34.26
C VAL A 34 -38.49 -45.74 33.75
N SER A 35 -39.65 -45.17 33.40
CA SER A 35 -39.73 -43.76 32.92
C SER A 35 -39.30 -42.77 34.03
N ILE A 36 -39.69 -43.02 35.28
CA ILE A 36 -39.27 -42.24 36.45
C ILE A 36 -37.74 -42.37 36.65
N LEU A 37 -37.23 -43.61 36.63
CA LEU A 37 -35.80 -43.88 36.78
C LEU A 37 -34.98 -43.24 35.66
N VAL A 38 -35.41 -43.32 34.40
CA VAL A 38 -34.80 -42.67 33.27
C VAL A 38 -34.85 -41.13 33.43
N GLY A 39 -35.99 -40.60 33.86
CA GLY A 39 -36.15 -39.17 34.17
C GLY A 39 -35.23 -38.70 35.29
N VAL A 40 -35.14 -39.45 36.40
CA VAL A 40 -34.22 -39.12 37.51
C VAL A 40 -32.76 -39.20 37.06
N ASN A 41 -32.35 -40.26 36.37
CA ASN A 41 -30.99 -40.36 35.84
C ASN A 41 -30.67 -39.22 34.83
N PHE A 42 -31.62 -38.85 33.99
CA PHE A 42 -31.46 -37.72 33.07
C PHE A 42 -31.30 -36.40 33.83
N ILE A 43 -32.09 -36.13 34.88
CA ILE A 43 -31.99 -34.96 35.73
C ILE A 43 -30.65 -34.95 36.48
N VAL A 44 -30.26 -36.06 37.11
CA VAL A 44 -28.99 -36.18 37.83
C VAL A 44 -27.80 -36.04 36.86
N GLY A 45 -27.83 -36.73 35.73
CA GLY A 45 -26.80 -36.63 34.70
C GLY A 45 -26.65 -35.21 34.13
N THR A 46 -27.77 -34.54 33.86
CA THR A 46 -27.77 -33.14 33.43
C THR A 46 -27.26 -32.20 34.52
N GLY A 47 -27.60 -32.47 35.77
CA GLY A 47 -27.11 -31.69 36.92
C GLY A 47 -25.59 -31.86 37.12
N VAL A 48 -25.08 -33.11 37.09
CA VAL A 48 -23.64 -33.37 37.16
C VAL A 48 -22.88 -32.72 35.99
N TRP A 49 -23.42 -32.86 34.78
CA TRP A 49 -22.81 -32.26 33.59
C TRP A 49 -22.78 -30.73 33.64
N THR A 50 -23.88 -30.08 34.08
CA THR A 50 -23.93 -28.62 34.24
C THR A 50 -23.02 -28.14 35.35
N TRP A 51 -22.91 -28.86 36.47
CA TRP A 51 -21.97 -28.57 37.55
C TRP A 51 -20.51 -28.71 37.10
N TRP A 52 -20.18 -29.78 36.38
CA TRP A 52 -18.86 -29.98 35.76
C TRP A 52 -18.51 -28.83 34.80
N LEU A 53 -19.45 -28.45 33.92
CA LEU A 53 -19.29 -27.34 33.00
C LEU A 53 -19.08 -26.03 33.75
N TRP A 54 -19.87 -25.75 34.81
CA TRP A 54 -19.70 -24.58 35.66
C TRP A 54 -18.30 -24.41 36.24
N ARG A 55 -17.68 -25.54 36.66
CA ARG A 55 -16.31 -25.53 37.18
C ARG A 55 -15.24 -25.22 36.13
N GLN A 56 -15.48 -25.58 34.89
CA GLN A 56 -14.54 -25.31 33.78
C GLN A 56 -14.66 -23.88 33.23
N LEU A 57 -15.75 -23.19 33.53
CA LEU A 57 -15.93 -21.83 33.02
C LEU A 57 -14.96 -20.86 33.71
N PRO A 58 -14.33 -19.93 32.96
CA PRO A 58 -13.39 -18.99 33.48
C PRO A 58 -13.98 -18.03 34.51
N ALA A 59 -13.12 -17.49 35.40
CA ALA A 59 -13.50 -16.43 36.31
C ALA A 59 -13.80 -15.15 35.51
N VAL A 60 -14.91 -14.51 35.83
CA VAL A 60 -15.36 -13.29 35.12
C VAL A 60 -14.90 -12.00 35.80
N SER A 61 -14.32 -12.08 37.01
CA SER A 61 -13.76 -10.96 37.77
C SER A 61 -12.70 -10.15 36.98
N ALA A 62 -11.97 -10.81 36.09
CA ALA A 62 -10.99 -10.14 35.22
C ALA A 62 -11.63 -9.08 34.31
N LEU A 63 -12.95 -9.14 34.06
CA LEU A 63 -13.66 -8.14 33.26
C LEU A 63 -13.94 -6.83 34.03
N GLN A 64 -13.81 -6.82 35.35
CA GLN A 64 -13.93 -5.57 36.15
C GLN A 64 -12.88 -4.53 35.74
N ASN A 65 -11.69 -4.98 35.37
CA ASN A 65 -10.57 -4.16 34.92
C ASN A 65 -10.28 -4.32 33.42
N TRP A 66 -11.30 -4.77 32.65
CA TRP A 66 -11.12 -4.92 31.21
C TRP A 66 -10.98 -3.56 30.54
N HIS A 67 -9.87 -3.40 29.85
CA HIS A 67 -9.65 -2.25 29.00
C HIS A 67 -9.71 -2.72 27.55
N PRO A 68 -10.46 -2.01 26.68
CA PRO A 68 -10.52 -2.37 25.28
C PRO A 68 -9.13 -2.34 24.66
N GLU A 69 -8.87 -3.37 23.86
CA GLU A 69 -7.65 -3.39 23.05
C GLU A 69 -7.67 -2.22 22.08
N GLU A 70 -6.71 -1.32 22.18
CA GLU A 70 -6.56 -0.23 21.25
C GLU A 70 -5.69 -0.66 20.07
N PRO A 71 -6.15 -0.46 18.79
CA PRO A 71 -5.38 -0.81 17.61
C PRO A 71 -4.18 0.12 17.44
N LEU A 72 -3.18 -0.36 16.69
CA LEU A 72 -2.10 0.47 16.16
C LEU A 72 -2.68 1.50 15.19
N ARG A 73 -2.33 2.77 15.39
CA ARG A 73 -2.68 3.87 14.48
C ARG A 73 -1.43 4.48 13.89
N ILE A 74 -1.40 4.61 12.57
CA ILE A 74 -0.28 5.20 11.84
C ILE A 74 -0.75 6.50 11.19
N TYR A 75 -0.01 7.56 11.41
CA TYR A 75 -0.33 8.92 10.96
C TYR A 75 0.72 9.45 9.99
N ALA A 76 0.29 10.27 9.05
CA ALA A 76 1.14 11.07 8.17
C ALA A 76 1.80 12.25 8.92
N ASP A 77 2.65 13.01 8.22
CA ASP A 77 3.35 14.19 8.73
C ASP A 77 2.40 15.30 9.21
N ASN A 78 1.24 15.42 8.56
CA ASN A 78 0.20 16.41 8.88
C ASN A 78 -0.84 15.92 9.92
N GLY A 79 -0.64 14.74 10.52
CA GLY A 79 -1.57 14.14 11.47
C GLY A 79 -2.74 13.38 10.84
N GLN A 80 -2.85 13.31 9.52
CA GLN A 80 -3.85 12.50 8.84
C GLN A 80 -3.63 11.02 9.17
N LEU A 81 -4.70 10.31 9.55
CA LEU A 81 -4.65 8.87 9.78
C LEU A 81 -4.43 8.13 8.47
N LEU A 82 -3.32 7.37 8.38
CA LEU A 82 -2.98 6.53 7.23
C LEU A 82 -3.59 5.15 7.35
N GLN A 83 -3.46 4.53 8.53
CA GLN A 83 -3.94 3.18 8.73
C GLN A 83 -4.24 2.91 10.20
N VAL A 84 -5.25 2.05 10.41
CA VAL A 84 -5.54 1.40 11.70
C VAL A 84 -5.28 -0.09 11.53
N ILE A 85 -4.47 -0.67 12.40
CA ILE A 85 -4.10 -2.10 12.33
C ILE A 85 -4.38 -2.73 13.68
N GLY A 86 -5.24 -3.72 13.68
CA GLY A 86 -5.60 -4.49 14.88
C GLY A 86 -6.66 -5.52 14.54
N PRO A 87 -6.91 -6.49 15.43
CA PRO A 87 -7.90 -7.52 15.18
C PRO A 87 -9.31 -6.98 15.04
N GLN A 88 -9.57 -5.78 15.57
CA GLN A 88 -10.89 -5.15 15.58
C GLN A 88 -10.73 -3.63 15.63
N ILE A 89 -11.54 -2.89 14.83
CA ILE A 89 -11.62 -1.44 14.93
C ILE A 89 -12.46 -1.12 16.15
N ARG A 90 -11.86 -0.60 17.20
CA ARG A 90 -12.53 -0.20 18.44
C ARG A 90 -12.16 1.21 18.83
N TYR A 91 -13.17 1.95 19.28
CA TYR A 91 -13.05 3.22 19.95
C TYR A 91 -13.84 3.10 21.25
N ALA A 92 -13.16 2.67 22.31
CA ALA A 92 -13.83 2.52 23.59
C ALA A 92 -14.24 3.87 24.17
N LEU A 93 -15.44 3.93 24.67
CA LEU A 93 -15.95 5.04 25.46
C LEU A 93 -16.47 4.48 26.78
N PRO A 94 -16.11 5.05 27.93
CA PRO A 94 -16.75 4.70 29.20
C PRO A 94 -18.25 5.00 29.10
N LEU A 95 -19.07 4.20 29.77
CA LEU A 95 -20.54 4.30 29.70
C LEU A 95 -21.05 5.71 29.98
N SER A 96 -20.38 6.46 30.88
CA SER A 96 -20.70 7.85 31.18
C SER A 96 -20.58 8.83 30.00
N LYS A 97 -19.81 8.47 28.98
CA LYS A 97 -19.64 9.24 27.74
C LYS A 97 -20.53 8.77 26.59
N ILE A 98 -21.24 7.65 26.77
CA ILE A 98 -22.22 7.14 25.80
C ILE A 98 -23.56 7.76 26.12
N PRO A 99 -24.18 8.52 25.20
CA PRO A 99 -25.49 9.18 25.44
C PRO A 99 -26.54 8.20 25.94
N GLN A 100 -27.39 8.63 26.88
CA GLN A 100 -28.48 7.79 27.43
C GLN A 100 -29.40 7.27 26.32
N THR A 101 -29.70 8.08 25.31
CA THR A 101 -30.52 7.67 24.16
C THR A 101 -29.93 6.47 23.40
N VAL A 102 -28.60 6.35 23.33
CA VAL A 102 -27.91 5.19 22.73
C VAL A 102 -28.11 3.97 23.60
N GLN A 103 -27.88 4.10 24.93
CA GLN A 103 -28.07 3.00 25.88
C GLN A 103 -29.51 2.47 25.79
N ASP A 104 -30.48 3.35 25.83
CA ASP A 104 -31.92 3.04 25.76
C ASP A 104 -32.31 2.37 24.44
N ALA A 105 -31.72 2.78 23.32
CA ALA A 105 -32.00 2.20 22.02
C ALA A 105 -31.51 0.73 21.94
N PHE A 106 -30.32 0.44 22.43
CA PHE A 106 -29.81 -0.93 22.47
C PHE A 106 -30.57 -1.81 23.47
N ILE A 107 -30.91 -1.27 24.63
CA ILE A 107 -31.75 -1.96 25.62
C ILE A 107 -33.14 -2.26 25.05
N ALA A 108 -33.79 -1.31 24.41
CA ALA A 108 -35.11 -1.46 23.79
C ALA A 108 -35.08 -2.51 22.67
N ALA A 109 -34.00 -2.55 21.86
CA ALA A 109 -33.84 -3.46 20.74
C ALA A 109 -33.58 -4.90 21.17
N GLU A 110 -32.67 -5.09 22.15
CA GLU A 110 -32.09 -6.40 22.48
C GLU A 110 -32.61 -7.02 23.78
N ASN A 111 -32.80 -6.23 24.83
CA ASN A 111 -33.24 -6.74 26.15
C ASN A 111 -34.03 -5.69 26.92
N ALA A 112 -35.30 -5.53 26.58
CA ALA A 112 -36.22 -4.53 27.18
C ALA A 112 -36.39 -4.67 28.70
N HIS A 113 -36.03 -5.78 29.31
CA HIS A 113 -36.10 -6.07 30.76
C HIS A 113 -34.70 -6.08 31.41
N PHE A 114 -33.70 -5.47 30.80
CA PHE A 114 -32.33 -5.49 31.28
C PHE A 114 -32.15 -4.98 32.71
N TYR A 115 -32.89 -3.95 33.09
CA TYR A 115 -32.93 -3.38 34.46
C TYR A 115 -33.99 -4.00 35.37
N SER A 116 -34.76 -5.00 34.89
CA SER A 116 -35.78 -5.66 35.70
C SER A 116 -35.17 -6.40 36.89
N HIS A 117 -35.80 -6.35 38.05
CA HIS A 117 -35.45 -7.11 39.25
C HIS A 117 -36.08 -8.50 39.26
N ASN A 118 -36.97 -8.79 38.31
CA ASN A 118 -37.60 -10.11 38.22
C ASN A 118 -36.59 -11.16 37.65
N PRO A 119 -36.31 -12.22 38.42
CA PRO A 119 -35.35 -13.28 38.02
C PRO A 119 -35.74 -14.05 36.75
N LEU A 120 -37.01 -13.98 36.34
CA LEU A 120 -37.46 -14.61 35.10
C LEU A 120 -36.95 -13.84 33.84
N TYR A 121 -36.48 -12.63 33.97
CA TYR A 121 -36.02 -11.79 32.85
C TYR A 121 -34.53 -11.41 32.91
N TYR A 122 -33.87 -11.60 34.05
CA TYR A 122 -32.48 -11.23 34.26
C TYR A 122 -31.75 -12.23 35.18
N PRO A 123 -30.54 -12.69 34.90
CA PRO A 123 -29.67 -12.33 33.74
C PRO A 123 -30.05 -13.00 32.41
N VAL A 124 -30.96 -13.98 32.47
CA VAL A 124 -31.48 -14.78 31.36
C VAL A 124 -32.98 -14.58 31.23
N SER A 125 -33.51 -14.50 30.02
CA SER A 125 -34.96 -14.33 29.79
C SER A 125 -35.62 -15.69 29.56
N TYR A 126 -36.15 -16.32 30.61
CA TYR A 126 -36.90 -17.59 30.50
C TYR A 126 -38.15 -17.51 29.61
N PRO A 127 -39.01 -16.45 29.73
CA PRO A 127 -40.11 -16.32 28.80
C PRO A 127 -39.67 -16.11 27.33
N GLY A 128 -38.50 -15.49 27.14
CA GLY A 128 -37.87 -15.33 25.82
C GLY A 128 -37.43 -16.69 25.24
N ILE A 129 -36.82 -17.55 26.06
CA ILE A 129 -36.39 -18.89 25.65
C ILE A 129 -37.60 -19.75 25.28
N VAL A 130 -38.66 -19.78 26.12
CA VAL A 130 -39.88 -20.55 25.85
C VAL A 130 -40.55 -20.07 24.55
N ARG A 131 -40.66 -18.77 24.36
CA ARG A 131 -41.21 -18.20 23.13
C ARG A 131 -40.37 -18.58 21.91
N ALA A 132 -39.04 -18.47 21.98
CA ALA A 132 -38.16 -18.82 20.86
C ALA A 132 -38.27 -20.31 20.51
N ALA A 133 -38.26 -21.18 21.52
CA ALA A 133 -38.45 -22.63 21.32
C ALA A 133 -39.78 -22.95 20.63
N PHE A 134 -40.88 -22.28 21.02
CA PHE A 134 -42.18 -22.44 20.38
C PHE A 134 -42.20 -21.99 18.93
N VAL A 135 -41.59 -20.80 18.63
CA VAL A 135 -41.51 -20.27 17.27
C VAL A 135 -40.58 -21.13 16.40
N ASP A 136 -39.47 -21.60 16.92
CA ASP A 136 -38.53 -22.46 16.20
C ASP A 136 -39.16 -23.81 15.87
N LEU A 137 -40.00 -24.32 16.77
CA LEU A 137 -40.78 -25.56 16.55
C LEU A 137 -41.81 -25.40 15.43
N ILE A 138 -42.56 -24.30 15.41
CA ILE A 138 -43.56 -24.04 14.37
C ILE A 138 -42.90 -23.81 13.00
N ASN A 139 -41.75 -23.12 12.95
CA ASN A 139 -41.06 -22.77 11.68
C ASN A 139 -40.09 -23.87 11.21
N MET A 140 -39.94 -24.96 11.97
CA MET A 140 -38.92 -26.00 11.73
C MET A 140 -37.52 -25.46 11.44
N ALA A 141 -37.20 -24.24 11.89
CA ALA A 141 -35.95 -23.55 11.70
C ALA A 141 -35.68 -22.56 12.84
N PRO A 142 -34.42 -22.30 13.22
CA PRO A 142 -34.09 -21.31 14.25
C PRO A 142 -34.41 -19.89 13.75
N ALA A 143 -35.64 -19.44 14.03
CA ALA A 143 -36.20 -18.16 13.50
C ALA A 143 -36.05 -16.98 14.46
N GLN A 144 -35.90 -17.18 15.78
CA GLN A 144 -35.79 -16.08 16.75
C GLN A 144 -34.65 -16.23 17.76
N GLY A 145 -33.93 -15.13 18.00
CA GLY A 145 -32.96 -15.00 19.10
C GLY A 145 -33.65 -14.59 20.41
N ALA A 146 -33.41 -15.33 21.50
CA ALA A 146 -33.91 -15.05 22.84
C ALA A 146 -32.79 -14.61 23.81
N SER A 147 -31.58 -14.36 23.32
CA SER A 147 -30.41 -14.06 24.17
C SER A 147 -30.46 -12.64 24.73
N THR A 148 -30.25 -12.50 26.03
CA THR A 148 -30.16 -11.21 26.74
C THR A 148 -28.81 -10.52 26.44
N ILE A 149 -28.69 -9.22 26.79
CA ILE A 149 -27.41 -8.47 26.72
C ILE A 149 -26.33 -9.21 27.53
N THR A 150 -26.66 -9.72 28.73
CA THR A 150 -25.72 -10.44 29.59
C THR A 150 -25.21 -11.72 28.92
N GLU A 151 -26.10 -12.51 28.28
CA GLU A 151 -25.71 -13.68 27.50
C GLU A 151 -24.85 -13.30 26.29
N GLN A 152 -25.15 -12.18 25.62
CA GLN A 152 -24.32 -11.69 24.50
C GLN A 152 -22.94 -11.25 24.96
N VAL A 153 -22.78 -10.65 26.15
CA VAL A 153 -21.48 -10.36 26.75
C VAL A 153 -20.73 -11.66 27.03
N ALA A 154 -21.38 -12.65 27.68
CA ALA A 154 -20.81 -13.95 27.94
C ALA A 154 -20.25 -14.60 26.65
N ARG A 155 -21.06 -14.62 25.62
CA ARG A 155 -20.69 -15.16 24.30
C ARG A 155 -19.50 -14.41 23.67
N ASN A 156 -19.53 -13.08 23.68
CA ASN A 156 -18.55 -12.27 22.96
C ASN A 156 -17.17 -12.22 23.63
N PHE A 157 -17.07 -12.52 24.93
CA PHE A 157 -15.82 -12.51 25.67
C PHE A 157 -15.19 -13.89 25.85
N TYR A 158 -16.02 -14.96 26.00
CA TYR A 158 -15.54 -16.25 26.46
C TYR A 158 -15.83 -17.43 25.53
N LEU A 159 -16.74 -17.28 24.55
CA LEU A 159 -17.20 -18.41 23.76
C LEU A 159 -16.83 -18.28 22.27
N THR A 160 -16.70 -19.42 21.60
CA THR A 160 -16.45 -19.49 20.16
C THR A 160 -17.72 -19.26 19.34
N PRO A 161 -17.61 -18.87 18.04
CA PRO A 161 -18.79 -18.64 17.17
C PRO A 161 -19.61 -19.88 16.84
N GLN A 162 -19.11 -21.09 17.12
CA GLN A 162 -19.79 -22.35 16.79
C GLN A 162 -21.11 -22.48 17.54
N LYS A 163 -22.19 -22.83 16.83
CA LYS A 163 -23.54 -23.01 17.42
C LYS A 163 -23.72 -24.45 17.91
N THR A 164 -23.44 -24.68 19.19
CA THR A 164 -23.66 -25.99 19.87
C THR A 164 -24.53 -25.84 21.12
N ILE A 165 -25.21 -26.90 21.55
CA ILE A 165 -26.01 -26.91 22.78
C ILE A 165 -25.12 -26.64 24.00
N THR A 166 -23.95 -27.29 24.08
CA THR A 166 -22.98 -27.08 25.16
C THR A 166 -22.57 -25.63 25.27
N ARG A 167 -22.30 -24.93 24.13
CA ARG A 167 -22.00 -23.52 24.11
C ARG A 167 -23.18 -22.69 24.64
N LYS A 168 -24.44 -23.02 24.29
CA LYS A 168 -25.60 -22.28 24.78
C LYS A 168 -25.80 -22.43 26.28
N VAL A 169 -25.57 -23.62 26.83
CA VAL A 169 -25.57 -23.84 28.28
C VAL A 169 -24.43 -23.04 28.95
N ALA A 170 -23.22 -23.09 28.39
CA ALA A 170 -22.11 -22.30 28.91
C ALA A 170 -22.41 -20.78 28.87
N GLU A 171 -23.09 -20.29 27.81
CA GLU A 171 -23.55 -18.90 27.69
C GLU A 171 -24.47 -18.49 28.82
N ILE A 172 -25.44 -19.35 29.16
CA ILE A 172 -26.36 -19.13 30.27
C ILE A 172 -25.62 -19.13 31.63
N LEU A 173 -24.78 -20.13 31.87
CA LEU A 173 -24.02 -20.24 33.11
C LEU A 173 -23.05 -19.05 33.31
N LEU A 174 -22.40 -18.60 32.25
CA LEU A 174 -21.55 -17.41 32.28
C LEU A 174 -22.37 -16.13 32.50
N ALA A 175 -23.59 -16.05 31.99
CA ALA A 175 -24.47 -14.91 32.26
C ALA A 175 -24.79 -14.78 33.76
N TYR A 176 -24.98 -15.89 34.47
CA TYR A 176 -25.15 -15.89 35.92
C TYR A 176 -23.88 -15.49 36.66
N LYS A 177 -22.70 -15.98 36.23
CA LYS A 177 -21.41 -15.55 36.82
C LYS A 177 -21.19 -14.04 36.60
N LEU A 178 -21.48 -13.54 35.40
CA LEU A 178 -21.35 -12.09 35.10
C LEU A 178 -22.29 -11.24 35.98
N ALA A 179 -23.54 -11.70 36.15
CA ALA A 179 -24.50 -10.97 37.00
C ALA A 179 -24.17 -11.00 38.49
N ALA A 180 -23.41 -12.02 38.95
CA ALA A 180 -22.92 -12.09 40.31
C ALA A 180 -21.74 -11.15 40.58
N ASP A 181 -20.80 -11.03 39.62
CA ASP A 181 -19.53 -10.32 39.80
C ASP A 181 -19.54 -8.89 39.29
N LEU A 182 -20.47 -8.51 38.39
CA LEU A 182 -20.53 -7.20 37.71
C LEU A 182 -21.90 -6.52 37.94
N THR A 183 -21.84 -5.21 38.08
CA THR A 183 -23.06 -4.40 38.03
C THR A 183 -23.66 -4.38 36.62
N ARG A 184 -24.94 -4.08 36.51
CA ARG A 184 -25.63 -3.96 35.20
C ARG A 184 -25.00 -2.87 34.32
N SER A 185 -24.59 -1.75 34.93
CA SER A 185 -23.89 -0.70 34.20
C SER A 185 -22.57 -1.17 33.61
N GLN A 186 -21.80 -1.97 34.38
CA GLN A 186 -20.55 -2.57 33.87
C GLN A 186 -20.82 -3.56 32.73
N ILE A 187 -21.88 -4.37 32.84
CA ILE A 187 -22.27 -5.30 31.78
C ILE A 187 -22.69 -4.54 30.52
N LEU A 188 -23.44 -3.45 30.65
CA LEU A 188 -23.84 -2.60 29.53
C LEU A 188 -22.65 -1.90 28.89
N ASP A 189 -21.70 -1.42 29.68
CA ASP A 189 -20.43 -0.82 29.18
C ASP A 189 -19.63 -1.82 28.34
N LEU A 190 -19.43 -3.02 28.86
CA LEU A 190 -18.78 -4.12 28.15
C LEU A 190 -19.51 -4.45 26.83
N TYR A 191 -20.84 -4.50 26.86
CA TYR A 191 -21.67 -4.78 25.69
C TYR A 191 -21.51 -3.75 24.60
N LEU A 192 -21.74 -2.45 24.92
CA LEU A 192 -21.70 -1.36 23.96
C LEU A 192 -20.33 -1.13 23.36
N ASN A 193 -19.26 -1.52 24.05
CA ASN A 193 -17.89 -1.45 23.57
C ASN A 193 -17.40 -2.70 22.81
N LYS A 194 -18.10 -3.84 22.89
CA LYS A 194 -17.67 -5.12 22.30
C LYS A 194 -18.53 -5.60 21.15
N ILE A 195 -19.80 -5.22 21.09
CA ILE A 195 -20.75 -5.75 20.11
C ILE A 195 -20.32 -5.46 18.67
N TYR A 196 -20.41 -6.49 17.81
CA TYR A 196 -20.13 -6.34 16.39
C TYR A 196 -21.32 -5.72 15.66
N LEU A 197 -21.09 -4.65 14.94
CA LEU A 197 -22.11 -3.85 14.26
C LEU A 197 -21.96 -3.83 12.72
N GLY A 198 -21.18 -4.78 12.16
CA GLY A 198 -20.96 -4.86 10.72
C GLY A 198 -19.77 -4.00 10.25
N GLN A 199 -19.34 -4.19 9.00
CA GLN A 199 -18.23 -3.44 8.36
C GLN A 199 -16.92 -3.40 9.18
N GLY A 200 -16.63 -4.44 9.98
CA GLY A 200 -15.46 -4.46 10.85
C GLY A 200 -15.57 -3.58 12.11
N ALA A 201 -16.70 -2.91 12.33
CA ALA A 201 -16.92 -2.05 13.48
C ALA A 201 -17.36 -2.85 14.72
N TYR A 202 -16.58 -2.71 15.80
CA TYR A 202 -16.86 -3.29 17.12
C TYR A 202 -17.08 -2.17 18.14
N GLY A 203 -18.25 -2.16 18.77
CA GLY A 203 -18.73 -1.11 19.67
C GLY A 203 -19.37 0.07 18.96
N VAL A 204 -20.21 0.81 19.74
CA VAL A 204 -21.09 1.87 19.22
C VAL A 204 -20.34 3.05 18.64
N GLN A 205 -19.20 3.43 19.22
CA GLN A 205 -18.40 4.56 18.74
C GLN A 205 -17.73 4.21 17.39
N ALA A 206 -17.21 2.98 17.25
CA ALA A 206 -16.62 2.53 15.98
C ALA A 206 -17.67 2.48 14.87
N ALA A 207 -18.87 2.01 15.18
CA ALA A 207 -20.00 2.01 14.24
C ALA A 207 -20.42 3.42 13.83
N ALA A 208 -20.50 4.36 14.76
CA ALA A 208 -20.80 5.77 14.47
C ALA A 208 -19.78 6.37 13.48
N HIS A 209 -18.49 6.11 13.68
CA HIS A 209 -17.46 6.52 12.72
C HIS A 209 -17.58 5.83 11.38
N THR A 210 -17.79 4.50 11.38
CA THR A 210 -17.85 3.71 10.15
C THR A 210 -19.03 4.08 9.26
N TYR A 211 -20.21 4.23 9.86
CA TYR A 211 -21.46 4.46 9.10
C TYR A 211 -21.77 5.93 8.83
N TYR A 212 -21.24 6.85 9.65
CA TYR A 212 -21.65 8.27 9.63
C TYR A 212 -20.48 9.27 9.69
N GLY A 213 -19.23 8.82 9.88
CA GLY A 213 -18.06 9.69 10.05
C GLY A 213 -18.12 10.61 11.28
N LYS A 214 -18.97 10.28 12.27
CA LYS A 214 -19.30 11.12 13.44
C LYS A 214 -18.99 10.40 14.74
N ASN A 215 -18.84 11.16 15.80
CA ASN A 215 -18.87 10.62 17.15
C ASN A 215 -20.29 10.18 17.51
N ILE A 216 -20.43 9.21 18.41
CA ILE A 216 -21.73 8.66 18.82
C ILE A 216 -22.67 9.70 19.42
N ASN A 217 -22.14 10.71 20.10
CA ASN A 217 -22.90 11.82 20.67
C ASN A 217 -23.40 12.84 19.64
N GLN A 218 -23.01 12.73 18.39
CA GLN A 218 -23.42 13.62 17.28
C GLN A 218 -24.46 12.98 16.36
N LEU A 219 -24.86 11.74 16.65
CA LEU A 219 -25.84 11.02 15.85
C LEU A 219 -27.29 11.47 16.18
N SER A 220 -28.13 11.48 15.15
CA SER A 220 -29.58 11.65 15.33
C SER A 220 -30.22 10.41 15.95
N LEU A 221 -31.42 10.56 16.52
CA LEU A 221 -32.20 9.43 17.05
C LEU A 221 -32.46 8.35 15.98
N ALA A 222 -32.67 8.74 14.73
CA ALA A 222 -32.85 7.80 13.63
C ALA A 222 -31.57 7.02 13.34
N ASP A 223 -30.37 7.66 13.36
CA ASP A 223 -29.07 7.00 13.14
C ASP A 223 -28.75 6.05 14.30
N ILE A 224 -28.99 6.47 15.55
CA ILE A 224 -28.84 5.64 16.74
C ILE A 224 -29.70 4.37 16.63
N ALA A 225 -30.95 4.50 16.20
CA ALA A 225 -31.85 3.38 16.04
C ALA A 225 -31.43 2.43 14.91
N VAL A 226 -30.76 2.92 13.84
CA VAL A 226 -30.12 2.07 12.83
C VAL A 226 -29.04 1.23 13.49
N LEU A 227 -28.11 1.86 14.24
CA LEU A 227 -27.02 1.15 14.90
C LEU A 227 -27.54 0.11 15.91
N ALA A 228 -28.54 0.46 16.72
CA ALA A 228 -29.15 -0.44 17.69
C ALA A 228 -29.90 -1.60 17.03
N GLY A 229 -30.27 -1.48 15.78
CA GLY A 229 -30.86 -2.55 14.98
C GLY A 229 -29.89 -3.59 14.44
N LEU A 230 -28.59 -3.28 14.34
CA LEU A 230 -27.58 -4.10 13.69
C LEU A 230 -27.26 -5.43 14.44
N PRO A 231 -27.18 -5.49 15.80
CA PRO A 231 -26.75 -6.69 16.50
C PRO A 231 -27.53 -7.94 16.14
N ALA A 232 -28.79 -7.82 15.81
CA ALA A 232 -29.65 -8.95 15.45
C ALA A 232 -29.14 -9.74 14.23
N ALA A 233 -28.67 -9.01 13.18
CA ALA A 233 -28.07 -9.59 11.99
C ALA A 233 -27.26 -8.49 11.23
N PRO A 234 -25.98 -8.23 11.62
CA PRO A 234 -25.22 -7.11 11.10
C PRO A 234 -24.95 -7.14 9.59
N SER A 235 -24.98 -8.31 8.99
CA SER A 235 -24.80 -8.46 7.53
C SER A 235 -26.11 -8.26 6.75
N VAL A 236 -27.26 -8.52 7.36
CA VAL A 236 -28.61 -8.42 6.76
C VAL A 236 -29.13 -7.00 6.86
N PHE A 237 -29.10 -6.40 8.06
CA PHE A 237 -29.61 -5.06 8.32
C PHE A 237 -28.60 -3.96 8.03
N ASN A 238 -27.57 -4.26 7.23
CA ASN A 238 -26.54 -3.31 6.87
C ASN A 238 -27.08 -2.16 6.03
N PRO A 239 -27.04 -0.90 6.52
CA PRO A 239 -27.64 0.23 5.81
C PRO A 239 -26.92 0.62 4.51
N ILE A 240 -25.67 0.15 4.30
CA ILE A 240 -24.91 0.36 3.07
C ILE A 240 -25.35 -0.67 2.00
N LYS A 241 -25.59 -1.93 2.43
CA LYS A 241 -25.96 -3.02 1.50
C LYS A 241 -27.44 -3.00 1.16
N ASP A 242 -28.29 -2.84 2.16
CA ASP A 242 -29.76 -2.80 1.98
C ASP A 242 -30.41 -1.75 2.88
N PRO A 243 -30.51 -0.48 2.40
CA PRO A 243 -31.18 0.59 3.14
C PRO A 243 -32.66 0.32 3.47
N LYS A 244 -33.35 -0.53 2.67
CA LYS A 244 -34.77 -0.85 2.90
C LYS A 244 -34.94 -1.75 4.12
N LEU A 245 -34.16 -2.83 4.22
CA LEU A 245 -34.16 -3.70 5.38
C LEU A 245 -33.64 -2.99 6.63
N ALA A 246 -32.61 -2.15 6.50
CA ALA A 246 -32.12 -1.31 7.58
C ALA A 246 -33.22 -0.36 8.10
N ARG A 247 -34.03 0.24 7.21
CA ARG A 247 -35.17 1.10 7.60
C ARG A 247 -36.25 0.33 8.35
N LEU A 248 -36.61 -0.87 7.91
CA LEU A 248 -37.56 -1.72 8.63
C LEU A 248 -37.08 -2.02 10.04
N ARG A 249 -35.80 -2.39 10.19
CA ARG A 249 -35.23 -2.70 11.50
C ARG A 249 -35.12 -1.47 12.40
N ARG A 250 -34.70 -0.32 11.85
CA ARG A 250 -34.69 0.97 12.54
C ARG A 250 -36.10 1.31 13.09
N ASN A 251 -37.11 1.18 12.24
CA ASN A 251 -38.49 1.48 12.65
C ASN A 251 -38.94 0.58 13.80
N TYR A 252 -38.59 -0.70 13.76
CA TYR A 252 -38.84 -1.62 14.89
C TYR A 252 -38.20 -1.11 16.18
N VAL A 253 -36.93 -0.67 16.14
CA VAL A 253 -36.22 -0.15 17.32
C VAL A 253 -36.91 1.12 17.85
N LEU A 254 -37.26 2.07 16.99
CA LEU A 254 -37.95 3.31 17.36
C LEU A 254 -39.30 3.04 18.02
N HIS A 255 -40.09 2.10 17.48
CA HIS A 255 -41.34 1.71 18.11
C HIS A 255 -41.15 1.07 19.49
N ARG A 256 -40.11 0.23 19.62
CA ARG A 256 -39.77 -0.36 20.93
C ARG A 256 -39.35 0.68 21.95
N MET A 257 -38.59 1.71 21.55
CA MET A 257 -38.21 2.83 22.40
C MET A 257 -39.44 3.62 22.86
N ALA A 258 -40.39 3.86 21.97
CA ALA A 258 -41.64 4.60 22.30
C ALA A 258 -42.53 3.78 23.27
N VAL A 259 -42.73 2.48 23.03
CA VAL A 259 -43.52 1.58 23.90
C VAL A 259 -42.91 1.49 25.31
N ARG A 260 -41.62 1.69 25.45
CA ARG A 260 -40.89 1.70 26.72
C ARG A 260 -40.80 3.07 27.38
N GLY A 261 -41.35 4.10 26.75
CA GLY A 261 -41.32 5.48 27.26
C GLY A 261 -39.92 6.15 27.16
N TYR A 262 -38.99 5.58 26.44
CA TYR A 262 -37.64 6.18 26.25
C TYR A 262 -37.64 7.35 25.30
N ILE A 263 -38.64 7.44 24.42
CA ILE A 263 -38.85 8.57 23.50
C ILE A 263 -40.33 8.98 23.48
N THR A 264 -40.59 10.27 23.25
CA THR A 264 -41.94 10.79 23.07
C THR A 264 -42.54 10.38 21.71
N HIS A 265 -43.85 10.38 21.59
CA HIS A 265 -44.52 10.09 20.31
C HIS A 265 -44.14 11.09 19.21
N ARG A 266 -43.90 12.36 19.56
CA ARG A 266 -43.40 13.37 18.61
C ARG A 266 -42.02 13.02 18.10
N ALA A 267 -41.11 12.61 18.97
CA ALA A 267 -39.74 12.15 18.59
C ALA A 267 -39.78 10.91 17.69
N LEU A 268 -40.70 9.98 17.99
CA LEU A 268 -40.92 8.78 17.15
C LEU A 268 -41.30 9.18 15.72
N ILE A 269 -42.31 10.02 15.53
CA ILE A 269 -42.80 10.44 14.20
C ILE A 269 -41.70 11.18 13.46
N THR A 270 -40.95 12.07 14.11
CA THR A 270 -39.84 12.82 13.53
C THR A 270 -38.74 11.90 13.06
N ALA A 271 -38.35 10.89 13.85
CA ALA A 271 -37.34 9.94 13.50
C ALA A 271 -37.74 8.96 12.38
N LEU A 272 -39.04 8.55 12.36
CA LEU A 272 -39.58 7.69 11.31
C LEU A 272 -39.57 8.38 9.93
N ALA A 273 -39.81 9.70 9.90
CA ALA A 273 -39.81 10.50 8.67
C ALA A 273 -38.41 10.66 8.05
N GLN A 274 -37.35 10.51 8.85
CA GLN A 274 -35.97 10.63 8.35
C GLN A 274 -35.62 9.46 7.44
N PRO A 275 -34.97 9.69 6.25
CA PRO A 275 -34.46 8.62 5.44
C PRO A 275 -33.22 7.97 6.08
N VAL A 276 -33.00 6.67 5.84
CA VAL A 276 -31.74 6.04 6.21
C VAL A 276 -30.69 6.50 5.22
N ARG A 277 -29.77 7.34 5.69
CA ARG A 277 -28.60 7.82 4.93
C ARG A 277 -27.36 7.45 5.70
N THR A 278 -26.36 6.97 5.00
CA THR A 278 -25.03 6.69 5.55
C THR A 278 -24.02 7.56 4.83
N ASP A 279 -23.07 8.08 5.58
CA ASP A 279 -21.84 8.64 5.06
C ASP A 279 -20.74 7.66 5.41
N TYR A 280 -20.61 6.63 4.55
CA TYR A 280 -19.71 5.51 4.83
C TYR A 280 -18.27 5.95 4.79
N HIS A 281 -17.66 5.92 5.94
CA HIS A 281 -16.22 6.09 6.10
C HIS A 281 -15.59 4.70 6.19
N ALA A 282 -15.13 4.21 5.04
CA ALA A 282 -14.26 3.02 5.03
C ALA A 282 -13.09 3.24 5.99
N PRO A 283 -12.62 2.18 6.67
CA PRO A 283 -11.36 2.27 7.41
C PRO A 283 -10.33 2.96 6.53
N ALA A 284 -9.60 3.94 7.08
CA ALA A 284 -8.75 4.88 6.35
C ALA A 284 -8.13 4.25 5.11
N ASN A 285 -8.46 4.79 3.94
CA ASN A 285 -7.92 4.28 2.68
C ASN A 285 -6.40 4.48 2.73
N ASN A 286 -5.66 3.42 2.99
CA ASN A 286 -4.23 3.49 3.23
C ASN A 286 -3.51 3.99 1.98
N ILE A 287 -3.14 5.25 2.00
CA ILE A 287 -2.45 5.90 0.88
C ILE A 287 -0.95 5.59 0.84
N ALA A 288 -0.39 4.91 1.85
CA ALA A 288 1.04 4.59 1.93
C ALA A 288 1.24 3.12 2.37
N PRO A 289 0.68 2.13 1.65
CA PRO A 289 0.61 0.76 2.12
C PRO A 289 2.00 0.12 2.30
N TYR A 290 2.96 0.41 1.45
CA TYR A 290 4.34 -0.09 1.61
C TYR A 290 4.99 0.44 2.90
N ALA A 291 4.83 1.74 3.17
CA ALA A 291 5.39 2.37 4.37
C ALA A 291 4.73 1.84 5.65
N THR A 292 3.41 1.74 5.68
CA THR A 292 2.68 1.26 6.85
C THR A 292 2.90 -0.23 7.10
N GLU A 293 3.05 -1.05 6.06
CA GLU A 293 3.39 -2.47 6.19
C GLU A 293 4.81 -2.65 6.74
N TRP A 294 5.77 -1.87 6.28
CA TRP A 294 7.11 -1.88 6.85
C TRP A 294 7.10 -1.55 8.36
N ILE A 295 6.36 -0.51 8.75
CA ILE A 295 6.17 -0.12 10.15
C ILE A 295 5.55 -1.26 10.95
N ARG A 296 4.48 -1.86 10.45
CA ARG A 296 3.79 -2.99 11.08
C ARG A 296 4.74 -4.16 11.34
N GLN A 297 5.50 -4.56 10.32
CA GLN A 297 6.45 -5.67 10.42
C GLN A 297 7.56 -5.37 11.42
N TRP A 298 8.12 -4.15 11.37
CA TRP A 298 9.17 -3.75 12.30
C TRP A 298 8.69 -3.75 13.76
N LEU A 299 7.52 -3.17 14.03
CA LEU A 299 6.92 -3.13 15.36
C LEU A 299 6.63 -4.54 15.88
N ALA A 300 6.00 -5.39 15.05
CA ALA A 300 5.66 -6.75 15.43
C ALA A 300 6.92 -7.60 15.73
N LYS A 301 7.98 -7.41 14.93
CA LYS A 301 9.27 -8.07 15.17
C LYS A 301 9.97 -7.57 16.46
N ARG A 302 9.86 -6.27 16.76
CA ARG A 302 10.55 -5.63 17.87
C ARG A 302 9.85 -5.82 19.21
N PHE A 303 8.53 -5.74 19.24
CA PHE A 303 7.73 -5.69 20.46
C PHE A 303 6.74 -6.86 20.60
N GLY A 304 6.66 -7.72 19.62
CA GLY A 304 5.68 -8.78 19.53
C GLY A 304 4.31 -8.30 19.02
N PRO A 305 3.48 -9.24 18.49
CA PRO A 305 2.17 -8.91 17.91
C PRO A 305 1.19 -8.32 18.93
N ASP A 306 1.13 -8.88 20.14
CA ASP A 306 0.18 -8.44 21.16
C ASP A 306 0.44 -6.98 21.58
N PHE A 307 1.69 -6.63 21.85
CA PHE A 307 2.04 -5.27 22.19
C PHE A 307 1.75 -4.31 21.03
N THR A 308 2.06 -4.73 19.81
CA THR A 308 1.90 -3.90 18.60
C THR A 308 0.44 -3.61 18.28
N TYR A 309 -0.43 -4.62 18.36
CA TYR A 309 -1.80 -4.51 17.85
C TYR A 309 -2.86 -4.24 18.89
N ARG A 310 -2.54 -4.33 20.19
CA ARG A 310 -3.52 -4.27 21.28
C ARG A 310 -3.27 -3.17 22.31
N ARG A 311 -2.10 -2.51 22.28
CA ARG A 311 -1.68 -1.51 23.27
C ARG A 311 -1.84 -0.05 22.81
N GLY A 312 -2.55 0.19 21.69
CA GLY A 312 -2.89 1.53 21.25
C GLY A 312 -1.70 2.38 20.81
N LEU A 313 -0.71 1.76 20.17
CA LEU A 313 0.44 2.50 19.66
C LEU A 313 0.01 3.52 18.61
N ARG A 314 0.56 4.72 18.70
CA ARG A 314 0.39 5.82 17.76
C ARG A 314 1.73 6.13 17.11
N VAL A 315 1.86 5.83 15.82
CA VAL A 315 3.08 6.03 15.05
C VAL A 315 2.89 7.23 14.13
N TYR A 316 3.79 8.18 14.22
CA TYR A 316 3.82 9.36 13.36
C TYR A 316 4.93 9.17 12.35
N THR A 317 4.59 9.30 11.08
CA THR A 317 5.51 9.14 9.96
C THR A 317 5.91 10.48 9.37
N THR A 318 6.88 10.43 8.44
CA THR A 318 7.30 11.58 7.63
C THR A 318 6.57 11.64 6.29
N ILE A 319 5.68 10.68 6.02
CA ILE A 319 4.95 10.62 4.75
C ILE A 319 4.06 11.84 4.58
N ASN A 320 4.28 12.56 3.49
CA ASN A 320 3.41 13.65 3.09
C ASN A 320 2.28 13.11 2.21
N PRO A 321 0.99 13.25 2.61
CA PRO A 321 -0.12 12.63 1.88
C PRO A 321 -0.29 13.09 0.44
N ARG A 322 0.04 14.35 0.13
CA ARG A 322 -0.01 14.88 -1.23
C ARG A 322 1.07 14.24 -2.10
N ASP A 323 2.28 14.21 -1.58
CA ASP A 323 3.45 13.70 -2.30
C ASP A 323 3.38 12.18 -2.45
N GLN A 324 2.84 11.47 -1.45
CA GLN A 324 2.60 10.02 -1.55
C GLN A 324 1.60 9.67 -2.65
N ARG A 325 0.44 10.35 -2.69
CA ARG A 325 -0.54 10.14 -3.77
C ARG A 325 0.04 10.48 -5.14
N ALA A 326 0.89 11.52 -5.20
CA ALA A 326 1.60 11.87 -6.42
C ALA A 326 2.57 10.78 -6.86
N ALA A 327 3.31 10.17 -5.92
CA ALA A 327 4.25 9.09 -6.18
C ALA A 327 3.55 7.87 -6.76
N ASP A 328 2.50 7.37 -6.08
CA ASP A 328 1.76 6.19 -6.51
C ASP A 328 1.09 6.40 -7.86
N ARG A 329 0.47 7.56 -8.05
CA ARG A 329 -0.16 7.90 -9.33
C ARG A 329 0.86 8.03 -10.46
N SER A 330 1.99 8.70 -10.23
CA SER A 330 3.02 8.87 -11.25
C SER A 330 3.63 7.51 -11.64
N MET A 331 3.85 6.65 -10.65
CA MET A 331 4.33 5.29 -10.87
C MET A 331 3.34 4.48 -11.69
N ALA A 332 2.07 4.44 -11.28
CA ALA A 332 1.03 3.68 -11.98
C ALA A 332 0.91 4.11 -13.45
N VAL A 333 0.76 5.42 -13.69
CA VAL A 333 0.63 5.97 -15.06
C VAL A 333 1.85 5.68 -15.92
N GLY A 334 3.07 5.84 -15.37
CA GLY A 334 4.29 5.57 -16.13
C GLY A 334 4.42 4.10 -16.52
N LEU A 335 4.14 3.18 -15.61
CA LEU A 335 4.18 1.75 -15.88
C LEU A 335 3.08 1.31 -16.87
N GLU A 336 1.89 1.90 -16.78
CA GLU A 336 0.81 1.69 -17.76
C GLU A 336 1.20 2.18 -19.15
N ASN A 337 1.77 3.39 -19.25
CA ASN A 337 2.25 3.94 -20.52
C ASN A 337 3.30 3.02 -21.17
N TYR A 338 4.24 2.53 -20.37
CA TYR A 338 5.21 1.54 -20.85
C TYR A 338 4.50 0.27 -21.33
N ALA A 339 3.55 -0.27 -20.56
CA ALA A 339 2.83 -1.49 -20.89
C ALA A 339 1.98 -1.37 -22.15
N MET A 340 1.51 -0.17 -22.46
CA MET A 340 0.77 0.16 -23.69
C MET A 340 1.70 0.56 -24.85
N GLY A 341 3.00 0.73 -24.61
CA GLY A 341 3.98 1.16 -25.61
C GLY A 341 3.79 2.61 -26.08
N LEU A 342 3.19 3.47 -25.25
CA LEU A 342 2.93 4.87 -25.61
C LEU A 342 4.21 5.71 -25.63
N ASP A 343 5.16 5.39 -24.80
CA ASP A 343 6.43 6.11 -24.63
C ASP A 343 7.63 5.33 -25.22
N SER A 344 7.39 4.10 -25.72
CA SER A 344 8.42 3.20 -26.26
C SER A 344 8.40 3.14 -27.79
N LEU A 345 9.59 3.08 -28.40
CA LEU A 345 9.70 2.76 -29.85
C LEU A 345 9.35 1.30 -30.14
N ASP A 346 9.39 0.44 -29.11
CA ASP A 346 9.04 -0.96 -29.23
C ASP A 346 7.53 -1.16 -29.03
N PRO A 347 6.80 -1.66 -30.02
CA PRO A 347 5.38 -1.94 -29.87
C PRO A 347 5.15 -3.00 -28.80
N LYS A 348 4.32 -2.70 -27.83
CA LYS A 348 3.94 -3.66 -26.78
C LYS A 348 2.74 -4.50 -27.22
N ILE A 349 2.68 -5.71 -26.69
CA ILE A 349 1.61 -6.66 -26.98
C ILE A 349 0.48 -6.48 -25.97
N TRP A 350 -0.74 -6.42 -26.46
CA TRP A 350 -1.90 -6.57 -25.60
C TRP A 350 -2.08 -8.05 -25.22
N HIS A 351 -2.20 -8.31 -23.92
CA HIS A 351 -2.30 -9.66 -23.39
C HIS A 351 -3.70 -10.27 -23.48
N GLY A 352 -4.64 -9.56 -24.08
CA GLY A 352 -6.04 -9.98 -24.20
C GLY A 352 -6.90 -9.50 -23.03
N PRO A 353 -8.20 -9.84 -23.04
CA PRO A 353 -9.10 -9.57 -21.94
C PRO A 353 -8.70 -10.37 -20.69
N VAL A 354 -9.13 -9.92 -19.53
CA VAL A 354 -8.96 -10.64 -18.25
C VAL A 354 -9.68 -11.99 -18.32
N ALA A 355 -10.87 -12.00 -18.91
CA ALA A 355 -11.68 -13.18 -19.16
C ALA A 355 -12.67 -12.88 -20.29
N HIS A 356 -13.26 -13.93 -20.85
CA HIS A 356 -14.44 -13.86 -21.69
C HIS A 356 -15.63 -14.40 -20.89
N LEU A 357 -16.68 -13.59 -20.75
CA LEU A 357 -17.90 -13.90 -20.00
C LEU A 357 -19.06 -14.16 -20.94
N SER A 358 -19.91 -15.12 -20.60
CA SER A 358 -21.12 -15.47 -21.35
C SER A 358 -22.29 -15.77 -20.42
N GLY A 359 -23.51 -15.86 -20.94
CA GLY A 359 -24.70 -16.23 -20.19
C GLY A 359 -24.92 -15.39 -18.92
N THR A 360 -25.25 -16.04 -17.83
CA THR A 360 -25.51 -15.40 -16.52
C THR A 360 -24.33 -14.62 -15.96
N ALA A 361 -23.09 -15.09 -16.18
CA ALA A 361 -21.89 -14.39 -15.73
C ALA A 361 -21.73 -13.02 -16.42
N LEU A 362 -22.03 -12.93 -17.71
CA LEU A 362 -22.04 -11.67 -18.45
C LEU A 362 -23.14 -10.74 -17.91
N TYR A 363 -24.33 -11.26 -17.69
CA TYR A 363 -25.45 -10.47 -17.14
C TYR A 363 -25.13 -9.89 -15.77
N HIS A 364 -24.62 -10.71 -14.84
CA HIS A 364 -24.27 -10.27 -13.49
C HIS A 364 -23.14 -9.23 -13.51
N ALA A 365 -22.10 -9.43 -14.32
CA ALA A 365 -21.03 -8.48 -14.46
C ALA A 365 -21.50 -7.16 -15.09
N ALA A 366 -22.38 -7.21 -16.11
CA ALA A 366 -22.97 -6.03 -16.72
C ALA A 366 -23.87 -5.23 -15.74
N ALA A 367 -24.49 -5.92 -14.77
CA ALA A 367 -25.26 -5.34 -13.68
C ALA A 367 -24.42 -4.86 -12.49
N GLY A 368 -23.09 -4.98 -12.55
CA GLY A 368 -22.18 -4.46 -11.53
C GLY A 368 -21.73 -5.46 -10.48
N GLN A 369 -22.07 -6.73 -10.60
CA GLN A 369 -21.51 -7.76 -9.75
C GLN A 369 -20.06 -8.03 -10.16
N ARG A 370 -19.12 -7.80 -9.21
CA ARG A 370 -17.70 -7.96 -9.48
C ARG A 370 -17.35 -9.41 -9.83
N PRO A 371 -16.79 -9.69 -11.01
CA PRO A 371 -16.36 -11.04 -11.36
C PRO A 371 -15.25 -11.57 -10.44
N SER A 372 -15.34 -12.86 -10.07
CA SER A 372 -14.38 -13.52 -9.18
C SER A 372 -12.95 -13.61 -9.74
N ARG A 373 -12.79 -13.46 -11.06
CA ARG A 373 -11.48 -13.43 -11.73
C ARG A 373 -10.72 -12.11 -11.57
N LEU A 374 -11.36 -11.08 -11.05
CA LEU A 374 -10.73 -9.81 -10.74
C LEU A 374 -10.10 -9.84 -9.33
N PRO A 375 -9.01 -9.09 -9.08
CA PRO A 375 -8.51 -8.83 -7.74
C PRO A 375 -9.62 -8.27 -6.84
N THR A 376 -9.52 -8.48 -5.52
CA THR A 376 -10.54 -7.99 -4.57
C THR A 376 -10.75 -6.48 -4.64
N HIS A 377 -9.68 -5.74 -4.91
CA HIS A 377 -9.68 -4.28 -5.12
C HIS A 377 -9.11 -3.96 -6.50
N ASP A 378 -9.50 -2.81 -7.03
CA ASP A 378 -8.97 -2.34 -8.30
C ASP A 378 -7.50 -1.93 -8.15
N PRO A 379 -6.58 -2.48 -8.98
CA PRO A 379 -5.18 -2.13 -8.88
C PRO A 379 -4.95 -0.71 -9.38
N ALA A 380 -4.27 0.09 -8.59
CA ALA A 380 -3.98 1.50 -8.86
C ALA A 380 -5.28 2.30 -9.14
N ASN A 381 -5.39 2.94 -10.30
CA ASN A 381 -6.59 3.70 -10.71
C ASN A 381 -7.37 3.02 -11.84
N LEU A 382 -7.12 1.73 -12.06
CA LEU A 382 -7.83 0.98 -13.09
C LEU A 382 -9.28 0.73 -12.68
N ARG A 383 -10.14 0.58 -13.70
CA ARG A 383 -11.53 0.17 -13.53
C ARG A 383 -11.81 -0.99 -14.46
N TRP A 384 -12.58 -1.94 -14.00
CA TRP A 384 -13.00 -3.04 -14.85
C TRP A 384 -14.26 -2.68 -15.64
N GLY A 385 -14.38 -3.26 -16.82
CA GLY A 385 -15.55 -3.11 -17.64
C GLY A 385 -15.84 -4.37 -18.44
N VAL A 386 -17.10 -4.55 -18.80
CA VAL A 386 -17.55 -5.68 -19.63
C VAL A 386 -18.08 -5.16 -20.95
N VAL A 387 -17.56 -5.71 -22.05
CA VAL A 387 -17.96 -5.34 -23.41
C VAL A 387 -19.37 -5.87 -23.70
N LEU A 388 -20.33 -4.96 -23.87
CA LEU A 388 -21.72 -5.29 -24.21
C LEU A 388 -21.91 -5.49 -25.72
N THR A 389 -21.30 -4.60 -26.51
CA THR A 389 -21.30 -4.68 -27.98
C THR A 389 -19.95 -4.24 -28.51
N SER A 390 -19.54 -4.81 -29.64
CA SER A 390 -18.34 -4.41 -30.37
C SER A 390 -18.62 -4.39 -31.87
N GLY A 391 -18.25 -3.28 -32.48
CA GLY A 391 -18.41 -3.06 -33.94
C GLY A 391 -17.12 -2.51 -34.56
N PHE A 392 -17.23 -2.11 -35.84
CA PHE A 392 -16.08 -1.60 -36.59
C PHE A 392 -15.52 -0.30 -35.95
N ARG A 393 -16.40 0.67 -35.65
CA ARG A 393 -15.98 2.00 -35.16
C ARG A 393 -15.88 2.10 -33.65
N GLN A 394 -16.71 1.35 -32.90
CA GLN A 394 -16.79 1.50 -31.44
C GLN A 394 -17.25 0.24 -30.73
N ALA A 395 -16.94 0.16 -29.42
CA ALA A 395 -17.50 -0.81 -28.50
C ALA A 395 -18.20 -0.07 -27.34
N ARG A 396 -19.35 -0.64 -26.90
CA ARG A 396 -20.04 -0.19 -25.66
C ARG A 396 -19.65 -1.10 -24.53
N VAL A 397 -19.23 -0.50 -23.42
CA VAL A 397 -18.69 -1.22 -22.26
C VAL A 397 -19.47 -0.80 -21.01
N SER A 398 -20.00 -1.76 -20.25
CA SER A 398 -20.52 -1.52 -18.91
C SER A 398 -19.36 -1.36 -17.94
N LEU A 399 -19.17 -0.17 -17.42
CA LEU A 399 -18.13 0.17 -16.45
C LEU A 399 -18.66 -0.09 -15.04
N GLU A 400 -18.20 -1.15 -14.39
CA GLU A 400 -18.58 -1.56 -13.03
C GLU A 400 -20.11 -1.64 -12.82
N GLY A 401 -20.89 -1.86 -13.89
CA GLY A 401 -22.36 -1.86 -13.86
C GLY A 401 -23.03 -0.52 -13.57
N GLN A 402 -22.25 0.55 -13.36
CA GLN A 402 -22.78 1.86 -12.97
C GLN A 402 -23.12 2.74 -14.18
N ARG A 403 -22.35 2.62 -15.25
CA ARG A 403 -22.55 3.41 -16.47
C ARG A 403 -22.00 2.70 -17.71
N ILE A 404 -22.56 3.06 -18.88
CA ILE A 404 -22.04 2.60 -20.16
C ILE A 404 -21.07 3.66 -20.71
N VAL A 405 -19.88 3.21 -21.08
CA VAL A 405 -18.86 4.03 -21.75
C VAL A 405 -18.65 3.51 -23.16
N THR A 406 -18.25 4.39 -24.07
CA THR A 406 -17.98 4.04 -25.47
C THR A 406 -16.47 4.16 -25.72
N LEU A 407 -15.88 3.10 -26.29
CA LEU A 407 -14.48 3.06 -26.70
C LEU A 407 -14.45 3.13 -28.24
N GLY A 408 -13.79 4.15 -28.77
CA GLY A 408 -13.51 4.27 -30.19
C GLY A 408 -12.19 3.57 -30.57
N LEU A 409 -11.89 3.55 -31.87
CA LEU A 409 -10.65 2.97 -32.38
C LEU A 409 -9.40 3.60 -31.73
N ARG A 410 -9.42 4.89 -31.47
CA ARG A 410 -8.32 5.61 -30.82
C ARG A 410 -8.01 5.06 -29.42
N ASP A 411 -9.02 4.61 -28.70
CA ASP A 411 -8.93 4.18 -27.30
C ASP A 411 -8.39 2.75 -27.18
N VAL A 412 -8.31 2.01 -28.28
CA VAL A 412 -7.81 0.63 -28.37
C VAL A 412 -6.66 0.46 -29.36
N ALA A 413 -6.26 1.51 -30.06
CA ALA A 413 -5.32 1.46 -31.19
C ALA A 413 -3.90 0.95 -30.84
N TRP A 414 -3.52 1.02 -29.57
CA TRP A 414 -2.26 0.48 -29.08
C TRP A 414 -2.26 -1.06 -28.98
N ALA A 415 -3.44 -1.68 -28.85
CA ALA A 415 -3.61 -3.09 -28.51
C ALA A 415 -3.31 -4.03 -29.69
N ARG A 416 -2.02 -4.28 -29.92
CA ARG A 416 -1.53 -5.24 -30.92
C ARG A 416 -1.47 -6.64 -30.34
N ARG A 417 -1.74 -7.65 -31.15
CA ARG A 417 -1.67 -9.06 -30.73
C ARG A 417 -0.27 -9.68 -30.86
N THR A 418 0.57 -9.11 -31.69
CA THR A 418 1.98 -9.54 -31.87
C THR A 418 2.91 -8.32 -31.94
N PRO A 419 4.21 -8.45 -31.58
CA PRO A 419 5.16 -7.33 -31.59
C PRO A 419 5.29 -6.63 -32.94
N HIS A 420 5.17 -7.40 -34.02
CA HIS A 420 5.25 -6.89 -35.40
C HIS A 420 3.86 -6.78 -36.07
N GLY A 421 2.77 -7.01 -35.32
CA GLY A 421 1.41 -6.93 -35.81
C GLY A 421 1.03 -5.51 -36.25
N ARG A 422 0.16 -5.41 -37.25
CA ARG A 422 -0.42 -4.14 -37.68
C ARG A 422 -1.27 -3.55 -36.52
N ARG A 423 -1.36 -2.24 -36.46
CA ARG A 423 -2.32 -1.58 -35.57
C ARG A 423 -3.73 -1.98 -35.96
N PRO A 424 -4.64 -2.19 -35.00
CA PRO A 424 -6.02 -2.48 -35.29
C PRO A 424 -6.64 -1.34 -36.11
N THR A 425 -7.41 -1.69 -37.13
CA THR A 425 -8.16 -0.76 -38.00
C THR A 425 -9.65 -0.72 -37.63
N ALA A 426 -10.07 -1.64 -36.76
CA ALA A 426 -11.42 -1.72 -36.23
C ALA A 426 -11.39 -2.11 -34.76
N VAL A 427 -12.33 -1.61 -33.96
CA VAL A 427 -12.48 -1.95 -32.55
C VAL A 427 -12.78 -3.43 -32.35
N SER A 428 -13.57 -4.04 -33.23
CA SER A 428 -13.91 -5.46 -33.19
C SER A 428 -12.73 -6.42 -33.42
N GLN A 429 -11.62 -5.93 -33.97
CA GLN A 429 -10.37 -6.70 -34.05
C GLN A 429 -9.70 -6.88 -32.68
N VAL A 430 -9.98 -5.98 -31.73
CA VAL A 430 -9.44 -5.98 -30.37
C VAL A 430 -10.44 -6.57 -29.40
N LEU A 431 -11.64 -6.03 -29.33
CA LEU A 431 -12.66 -6.33 -28.31
C LEU A 431 -13.80 -7.15 -28.89
N ARG A 432 -14.35 -8.09 -28.11
CA ARG A 432 -15.54 -8.89 -28.42
C ARG A 432 -16.57 -8.75 -27.31
N ARG A 433 -17.85 -8.93 -27.62
CA ARG A 433 -18.93 -8.99 -26.62
C ARG A 433 -18.57 -10.04 -25.56
N GLY A 434 -18.72 -9.69 -24.29
CA GLY A 434 -18.39 -10.54 -23.15
C GLY A 434 -16.94 -10.40 -22.64
N ASP A 435 -16.07 -9.65 -23.33
CA ASP A 435 -14.71 -9.42 -22.82
C ASP A 435 -14.74 -8.60 -21.54
N LEU A 436 -14.12 -9.14 -20.50
CA LEU A 436 -13.82 -8.44 -19.24
C LEU A 436 -12.46 -7.76 -19.40
N ILE A 437 -12.42 -6.43 -19.32
CA ILE A 437 -11.26 -5.63 -19.64
C ILE A 437 -10.94 -4.62 -18.55
N TRP A 438 -9.69 -4.16 -18.53
CA TRP A 438 -9.25 -3.03 -17.73
C TRP A 438 -9.34 -1.74 -18.52
N LEU A 439 -9.84 -0.71 -17.86
CA LEU A 439 -9.97 0.64 -18.39
C LEU A 439 -9.29 1.63 -17.48
N ARG A 440 -8.73 2.69 -18.07
CA ARG A 440 -8.23 3.84 -17.33
C ARG A 440 -8.90 5.12 -17.81
N PRO A 441 -9.12 6.10 -16.91
CA PRO A 441 -9.67 7.39 -17.32
C PRO A 441 -8.61 8.24 -18.01
N TYR A 442 -8.98 9.06 -18.97
CA TYR A 442 -8.12 10.08 -19.56
C TYR A 442 -8.87 11.38 -19.82
N VAL A 443 -8.13 12.48 -19.98
CA VAL A 443 -8.65 13.76 -20.47
C VAL A 443 -8.02 14.01 -21.84
N ALA A 444 -8.85 14.22 -22.84
CA ALA A 444 -8.37 14.64 -24.15
C ALA A 444 -7.71 16.02 -24.00
N ALA A 445 -6.48 16.18 -24.47
CA ALA A 445 -5.85 17.49 -24.55
C ALA A 445 -6.66 18.34 -25.54
N THR A 446 -7.21 19.46 -25.06
CA THR A 446 -7.67 20.52 -25.94
C THR A 446 -6.46 21.04 -26.70
N SER A 447 -6.61 21.24 -27.99
CA SER A 447 -5.60 21.58 -29.00
C SER A 447 -5.00 22.99 -28.87
N ALA A 448 -4.51 23.38 -27.69
CA ALA A 448 -3.85 24.66 -27.49
C ALA A 448 -2.55 24.43 -26.67
N GLY A 449 -1.46 24.17 -27.36
CA GLY A 449 -0.13 24.10 -26.79
C GLY A 449 0.83 23.33 -27.68
N THR A 450 1.55 24.07 -28.47
CA THR A 450 2.70 23.65 -29.25
C THR A 450 3.72 22.95 -28.33
N GLY A 451 4.15 21.76 -28.69
CA GLY A 451 5.41 21.25 -28.20
C GLY A 451 5.39 19.86 -27.62
N ASN A 452 6.06 19.02 -28.29
CA ASN A 452 6.68 17.76 -27.92
C ASN A 452 5.90 16.87 -26.95
N PRO A 453 5.22 15.82 -27.40
CA PRO A 453 4.51 14.92 -26.51
C PRO A 453 5.48 13.97 -25.81
N ILE A 454 6.06 14.43 -24.71
CA ILE A 454 6.80 13.54 -23.79
C ILE A 454 5.83 12.54 -23.12
N TRP A 455 4.56 12.94 -23.04
CA TRP A 455 3.43 12.08 -22.71
C TRP A 455 2.40 12.32 -23.81
N GLY A 456 2.08 11.35 -24.59
CA GLY A 456 1.03 11.48 -25.59
C GLY A 456 -0.15 12.27 -25.02
N ALA A 457 -0.64 13.26 -25.72
CA ALA A 457 -1.51 14.40 -25.34
C ALA A 457 -2.75 14.11 -24.45
N ARG A 458 -2.62 13.21 -23.47
CA ARG A 458 -3.69 12.75 -22.57
C ARG A 458 -3.28 13.06 -21.14
N VAL A 459 -3.83 14.15 -20.59
CA VAL A 459 -3.52 14.65 -19.25
C VAL A 459 -4.53 14.08 -18.26
N TRP A 460 -4.01 13.59 -17.14
CA TRP A 460 -4.79 13.03 -16.04
C TRP A 460 -5.15 14.13 -15.04
N HIS A 461 -6.40 14.54 -15.03
CA HIS A 461 -6.94 15.45 -14.00
C HIS A 461 -8.23 14.87 -13.45
N ASN A 462 -8.61 15.27 -12.23
CA ASN A 462 -9.93 15.02 -11.66
C ASN A 462 -10.97 15.77 -12.51
N VAL A 463 -11.53 15.11 -13.50
CA VAL A 463 -12.57 15.65 -14.37
C VAL A 463 -13.86 14.91 -14.09
N ARG A 464 -14.96 15.64 -14.01
CA ARG A 464 -16.28 15.07 -13.74
C ARG A 464 -16.72 14.02 -14.80
N ASN A 465 -16.24 14.11 -16.04
CA ASN A 465 -16.51 13.16 -17.13
C ASN A 465 -15.23 12.86 -17.93
N PRO A 466 -14.33 11.98 -17.47
CA PRO A 466 -13.14 11.57 -18.21
C PRO A 466 -13.53 10.70 -19.41
N GLY A 467 -12.75 10.77 -20.49
CA GLY A 467 -12.70 9.71 -21.50
C GLY A 467 -12.14 8.42 -20.89
N TRP A 468 -12.36 7.30 -21.56
CA TRP A 468 -11.88 5.99 -21.14
C TRP A 468 -11.09 5.33 -22.26
N GLU A 469 -10.00 4.67 -21.89
CA GLU A 469 -9.22 3.90 -22.86
C GLU A 469 -8.89 2.51 -22.30
N LEU A 470 -8.75 1.56 -23.22
CA LEU A 470 -8.30 0.21 -22.91
C LEU A 470 -6.89 0.26 -22.32
N THR A 471 -6.67 -0.50 -21.28
CA THR A 471 -5.35 -0.67 -20.66
C THR A 471 -5.13 -2.12 -20.25
N GLN A 472 -3.96 -2.41 -19.68
CA GLN A 472 -3.63 -3.71 -19.10
C GLN A 472 -2.78 -3.53 -17.85
N ILE A 473 -2.78 -4.52 -16.96
CA ILE A 473 -1.90 -4.55 -15.79
C ILE A 473 -0.45 -4.69 -16.28
N PRO A 474 0.44 -3.75 -15.91
CA PRO A 474 1.83 -3.82 -16.32
C PRO A 474 2.55 -5.04 -15.74
N ARG A 475 3.34 -5.72 -16.53
CA ARG A 475 4.27 -6.76 -16.06
C ARG A 475 5.61 -6.15 -15.60
N VAL A 476 5.96 -4.99 -16.15
CA VAL A 476 7.08 -4.18 -15.68
C VAL A 476 6.73 -3.60 -14.30
N GLN A 477 7.74 -3.40 -13.48
CA GLN A 477 7.62 -2.83 -12.16
C GLN A 477 8.48 -1.58 -12.02
N GLY A 478 8.32 -0.88 -10.91
CA GLY A 478 9.11 0.30 -10.62
C GLY A 478 9.12 0.62 -9.14
N SER A 479 9.85 1.65 -8.78
CA SER A 479 9.79 2.25 -7.45
C SER A 479 10.13 3.73 -7.51
N LEU A 480 9.56 4.47 -6.56
CA LEU A 480 9.85 5.89 -6.35
C LEU A 480 10.14 6.13 -4.87
N VAL A 481 11.25 6.77 -4.61
CA VAL A 481 11.65 7.25 -3.28
C VAL A 481 11.88 8.74 -3.33
N SER A 482 11.23 9.48 -2.45
CA SER A 482 11.43 10.92 -2.29
C SER A 482 11.81 11.26 -0.86
N LEU A 483 12.91 11.98 -0.71
CA LEU A 483 13.49 12.37 0.58
C LEU A 483 13.57 13.89 0.69
N ASP A 484 13.38 14.41 1.89
CA ASP A 484 13.92 15.73 2.24
C ASP A 484 15.44 15.62 2.28
N SER A 485 16.12 16.46 1.48
CA SER A 485 17.56 16.32 1.23
C SER A 485 18.44 16.67 2.44
N HIS A 486 17.92 17.41 3.42
CA HIS A 486 18.67 17.85 4.60
C HIS A 486 18.41 16.93 5.79
N SER A 487 17.15 16.66 6.07
CA SER A 487 16.78 15.84 7.23
C SER A 487 16.84 14.34 6.96
N GLY A 488 16.68 13.92 5.70
CA GLY A 488 16.52 12.50 5.35
C GLY A 488 15.09 11.98 5.54
N ALA A 489 14.12 12.83 5.87
CA ALA A 489 12.72 12.43 6.01
C ALA A 489 12.17 11.83 4.71
N ILE A 490 11.58 10.64 4.77
CA ILE A 490 10.93 10.00 3.62
C ILE A 490 9.58 10.66 3.40
N LEU A 491 9.47 11.47 2.34
CA LEU A 491 8.26 12.23 2.00
C LEU A 491 7.25 11.37 1.26
N ALA A 492 7.73 10.47 0.41
CA ALA A 492 6.92 9.51 -0.32
C ALA A 492 7.73 8.25 -0.65
N LEU A 493 7.04 7.10 -0.67
CA LEU A 493 7.62 5.81 -0.96
C LEU A 493 6.62 4.92 -1.68
N SER A 494 6.92 4.59 -2.95
CA SER A 494 6.12 3.69 -3.77
C SER A 494 6.98 2.50 -4.20
N GLY A 495 6.57 1.28 -3.84
CA GLY A 495 7.33 0.06 -4.06
C GLY A 495 6.93 -0.72 -5.32
N GLY A 496 5.95 -0.25 -6.12
CA GLY A 496 5.49 -0.93 -7.32
C GLY A 496 4.29 -0.28 -7.99
N PHE A 497 3.71 -0.98 -8.95
CA PHE A 497 2.50 -0.56 -9.66
C PHE A 497 1.28 -0.47 -8.73
N SER A 498 1.07 -1.52 -7.92
CA SER A 498 -0.03 -1.62 -6.97
C SER A 498 0.39 -2.54 -5.81
N TYR A 499 0.17 -2.08 -4.59
CA TYR A 499 0.41 -2.88 -3.38
C TYR A 499 -0.47 -4.12 -3.35
N GLU A 500 -1.72 -4.03 -3.82
CA GLU A 500 -2.67 -5.14 -3.87
C GLU A 500 -2.20 -6.32 -4.74
N LEU A 501 -1.43 -6.01 -5.79
CA LEU A 501 -0.86 -7.02 -6.69
C LEU A 501 0.51 -7.52 -6.24
N SER A 502 1.28 -6.70 -5.53
CA SER A 502 2.64 -7.06 -5.09
C SER A 502 3.01 -6.30 -3.81
N HIS A 503 3.14 -7.03 -2.72
CA HIS A 503 3.58 -6.50 -1.42
C HIS A 503 5.10 -6.28 -1.34
N PHE A 504 5.86 -6.67 -2.37
CA PHE A 504 7.30 -6.52 -2.39
C PHE A 504 7.68 -5.04 -2.59
N ASP A 505 8.26 -4.44 -1.55
CA ASP A 505 8.72 -3.05 -1.58
C ASP A 505 10.06 -2.94 -2.32
N ARG A 506 9.98 -2.57 -3.59
CA ARG A 506 11.18 -2.43 -4.44
C ARG A 506 12.03 -1.22 -4.10
N ALA A 507 11.46 -0.24 -3.41
CA ALA A 507 12.21 0.93 -2.98
C ALA A 507 13.28 0.58 -1.93
N LEU A 508 12.99 -0.39 -1.07
CA LEU A 508 13.86 -0.83 0.02
C LEU A 508 14.63 -2.12 -0.26
N TYR A 509 14.08 -3.03 -1.12
CA TYR A 509 14.58 -4.39 -1.23
C TYR A 509 15.00 -4.82 -2.64
N ALA A 510 14.70 -4.04 -3.69
CA ALA A 510 15.16 -4.37 -5.03
C ALA A 510 16.58 -3.87 -5.25
N TYR A 511 17.55 -4.78 -5.22
CA TYR A 511 18.92 -4.50 -5.58
C TYR A 511 19.07 -4.54 -7.10
N ARG A 512 19.48 -3.42 -7.70
CA ARG A 512 19.53 -3.23 -9.14
C ARG A 512 20.72 -2.35 -9.53
N GLN A 513 21.31 -2.62 -10.69
CA GLN A 513 22.38 -1.81 -11.25
C GLN A 513 21.87 -0.42 -11.63
N PRO A 514 22.42 0.67 -11.08
CA PRO A 514 22.00 2.04 -11.38
C PRO A 514 22.49 2.52 -12.76
N GLY A 515 23.38 1.78 -13.42
CA GLY A 515 23.96 2.19 -14.67
C GLY A 515 24.66 3.55 -14.55
N SER A 516 24.54 4.38 -15.57
CA SER A 516 25.10 5.75 -15.59
C SER A 516 24.62 6.67 -14.47
N GLY A 517 23.58 6.29 -13.71
CA GLY A 517 23.15 6.98 -12.48
C GLY A 517 24.21 6.96 -11.37
N PHE A 518 25.20 6.08 -11.46
CA PHE A 518 26.30 6.00 -10.50
C PHE A 518 27.47 6.95 -10.80
N LYS A 519 27.61 7.44 -12.03
CA LYS A 519 28.70 8.33 -12.47
C LYS A 519 28.94 9.53 -11.53
N PRO A 520 27.91 10.27 -11.04
CA PRO A 520 28.15 11.46 -10.21
C PRO A 520 29.01 11.20 -8.97
N PHE A 521 28.95 10.01 -8.38
CA PHE A 521 29.72 9.65 -7.19
C PHE A 521 31.21 9.52 -7.49
N VAL A 522 31.54 8.88 -8.62
CA VAL A 522 32.92 8.76 -9.08
C VAL A 522 33.47 10.11 -9.55
N TYR A 523 32.62 10.93 -10.17
CA TYR A 523 32.99 12.29 -10.57
C TYR A 523 33.22 13.20 -9.36
N ALA A 524 32.52 12.98 -8.25
CA ALA A 524 32.78 13.70 -7.00
C ALA A 524 34.19 13.38 -6.49
N ALA A 525 34.58 12.10 -6.50
CA ALA A 525 35.92 11.70 -6.16
C ALA A 525 36.97 12.40 -7.05
N ALA A 526 36.72 12.48 -8.35
CA ALA A 526 37.62 13.15 -9.30
C ALA A 526 37.74 14.67 -9.12
N MET A 527 36.71 15.34 -8.58
CA MET A 527 36.67 16.77 -8.33
C MET A 527 37.26 17.16 -6.96
N ASP A 528 37.46 16.21 -6.05
CA ASP A 528 38.02 16.45 -4.72
C ASP A 528 39.55 16.44 -4.79
N GLY A 529 40.14 17.54 -5.23
CA GLY A 529 41.58 17.67 -5.40
C GLY A 529 42.35 17.51 -4.11
N ALA A 530 41.77 17.89 -2.96
CA ALA A 530 42.40 17.69 -1.66
C ALA A 530 42.49 16.20 -1.29
N ALA A 531 41.40 15.46 -1.45
CA ALA A 531 41.35 14.03 -1.21
C ALA A 531 42.22 13.24 -2.20
N MET A 532 42.28 13.64 -3.47
CA MET A 532 43.17 13.04 -4.47
C MET A 532 44.64 13.24 -4.11
N LYS A 533 45.01 14.48 -3.72
CA LYS A 533 46.38 14.78 -3.29
C LYS A 533 46.77 13.96 -2.05
N ALA A 534 45.87 13.87 -1.07
CA ALA A 534 46.09 13.05 0.13
C ALA A 534 46.24 11.55 -0.19
N ALA A 535 45.60 11.07 -1.25
CA ALA A 535 45.74 9.72 -1.78
C ALA A 535 46.96 9.52 -2.72
N GLY A 536 47.88 10.46 -2.77
CA GLY A 536 49.08 10.37 -3.58
C GLY A 536 48.90 10.72 -5.05
N ASN A 537 47.74 11.17 -5.48
CA ASN A 537 47.49 11.60 -6.85
C ASN A 537 47.33 13.11 -6.96
N PRO A 538 48.39 13.85 -7.40
CA PRO A 538 48.33 15.31 -7.52
C PRO A 538 47.56 15.79 -8.76
N HIS A 539 47.15 14.89 -9.65
CA HIS A 539 46.53 15.25 -10.93
C HIS A 539 44.99 15.34 -10.81
N TYR A 540 44.54 16.31 -10.03
CA TYR A 540 43.10 16.57 -9.88
C TYR A 540 42.44 17.01 -11.19
N LEU A 541 41.16 16.73 -11.32
CA LEU A 541 40.34 17.17 -12.45
C LEU A 541 39.47 18.37 -12.04
N THR A 542 39.17 19.17 -13.03
CA THR A 542 38.20 20.28 -12.91
C THR A 542 37.00 19.98 -13.84
N PRO A 543 35.86 20.65 -13.64
CA PRO A 543 34.74 20.46 -14.57
C PRO A 543 35.09 20.71 -16.04
N VAL A 544 36.12 21.53 -16.32
CA VAL A 544 36.55 21.91 -17.68
C VAL A 544 37.77 21.13 -18.19
N SER A 545 38.36 20.26 -17.40
CA SER A 545 39.40 19.34 -17.85
C SER A 545 38.95 18.54 -19.07
N LEU A 546 39.80 18.46 -20.09
CA LEU A 546 39.45 17.76 -21.34
C LEU A 546 39.71 16.26 -21.21
N ILE A 547 38.75 15.47 -21.67
CA ILE A 547 38.83 13.99 -21.65
C ILE A 547 38.65 13.46 -23.08
N LYS A 548 39.40 12.41 -23.44
CA LYS A 548 39.31 11.76 -24.76
C LYS A 548 38.23 10.73 -24.83
N ASP A 549 37.46 10.70 -25.89
CA ASP A 549 36.46 9.66 -26.20
C ASP A 549 37.00 8.83 -27.40
N THR A 550 38.00 8.03 -27.16
CA THR A 550 38.57 7.10 -28.15
C THR A 550 38.48 5.67 -27.63
N PRO A 551 38.48 4.66 -28.49
CA PRO A 551 38.50 3.27 -28.08
C PRO A 551 39.45 2.99 -26.92
N LEU A 552 39.03 2.16 -25.98
CA LEU A 552 39.78 1.81 -24.77
C LEU A 552 39.75 0.30 -24.58
N ALA A 553 40.89 -0.28 -24.28
CA ALA A 553 41.03 -1.68 -23.88
C ALA A 553 41.81 -1.72 -22.55
N VAL A 554 41.23 -2.39 -21.57
CA VAL A 554 41.81 -2.53 -20.23
C VAL A 554 41.99 -4.00 -19.92
N ARG A 555 43.21 -4.43 -19.65
CA ARG A 555 43.48 -5.79 -19.19
C ARG A 555 43.10 -5.91 -17.72
N LEU A 556 42.24 -6.85 -17.39
CA LEU A 556 41.81 -7.12 -16.02
C LEU A 556 42.81 -8.12 -15.36
N PRO A 557 42.85 -8.23 -14.02
CA PRO A 557 43.70 -9.15 -13.29
C PRO A 557 43.54 -10.62 -13.70
N ASN A 558 42.33 -11.02 -14.11
CA ASN A 558 42.05 -12.37 -14.61
C ASN A 558 42.46 -12.59 -16.08
N GLY A 559 43.22 -11.67 -16.69
CA GLY A 559 43.68 -11.73 -18.09
C GLY A 559 42.64 -11.28 -19.12
N HIS A 560 41.37 -11.14 -18.77
CA HIS A 560 40.33 -10.71 -19.70
C HIS A 560 40.56 -9.25 -20.13
N ILE A 561 40.25 -8.93 -21.39
CA ILE A 561 40.34 -7.56 -21.92
C ILE A 561 38.96 -6.91 -21.92
N TYR A 562 38.77 -5.94 -21.04
CA TYR A 562 37.53 -5.12 -20.96
C TYR A 562 37.59 -4.00 -21.99
N ARG A 563 36.58 -3.93 -22.88
CA ARG A 563 36.43 -2.91 -23.92
C ARG A 563 35.08 -2.17 -23.72
N PRO A 564 35.07 -1.05 -22.99
CA PRO A 564 33.86 -0.25 -22.86
C PRO A 564 33.44 0.38 -24.18
N THR A 565 32.14 0.48 -24.43
CA THR A 565 31.56 1.17 -25.58
C THR A 565 30.59 2.25 -25.11
N ASN A 566 30.44 3.31 -25.90
CA ASN A 566 29.37 4.30 -25.67
C ASN A 566 28.04 3.71 -26.10
N TYR A 567 26.93 4.24 -25.57
CA TYR A 567 25.59 3.77 -25.90
C TYR A 567 25.26 3.91 -27.41
N SER A 568 25.78 4.96 -28.05
CA SER A 568 25.67 5.18 -29.50
C SER A 568 26.59 4.32 -30.35
N ASN A 569 27.49 3.56 -29.76
CA ASN A 569 28.61 2.86 -30.42
C ASN A 569 29.51 3.79 -31.26
N THR A 570 29.46 5.09 -31.01
CA THR A 570 30.30 6.08 -31.69
C THR A 570 31.28 6.74 -30.71
N PHE A 571 32.36 7.29 -31.23
CA PHE A 571 33.39 7.99 -30.47
C PHE A 571 33.54 9.43 -31.00
N SER A 572 33.86 10.37 -30.09
CA SER A 572 34.18 11.75 -30.50
C SER A 572 35.61 11.85 -31.06
N LYS A 573 35.74 12.54 -32.17
CA LYS A 573 37.04 12.85 -32.74
C LYS A 573 37.87 13.86 -31.91
N THR A 574 37.22 14.70 -31.14
CA THR A 574 37.81 15.74 -30.30
C THR A 574 37.57 15.53 -28.82
N PRO A 575 38.54 15.80 -27.95
CA PRO A 575 38.32 15.81 -26.51
C PRO A 575 37.27 16.86 -26.13
N PHE A 576 36.48 16.55 -25.07
CA PHE A 576 35.50 17.49 -24.55
C PHE A 576 35.60 17.58 -23.01
N PRO A 577 35.03 18.64 -22.39
CA PRO A 577 35.16 18.86 -20.97
C PRO A 577 34.37 17.81 -20.14
N VAL A 578 34.89 17.49 -18.96
CA VAL A 578 34.32 16.50 -18.02
C VAL A 578 32.85 16.83 -17.69
N TRP A 579 32.45 18.11 -17.60
CA TRP A 579 31.03 18.44 -17.38
C TRP A 579 30.13 17.98 -18.53
N GLN A 580 30.64 17.97 -19.77
CA GLN A 580 29.88 17.51 -20.94
C GLN A 580 29.79 16.02 -20.97
N ASP A 581 30.86 15.29 -20.62
CA ASP A 581 30.86 13.85 -20.46
C ASP A 581 29.77 13.37 -19.51
N LEU A 582 29.63 14.04 -18.36
CA LEU A 582 28.57 13.72 -17.40
C LEU A 582 27.17 14.07 -17.96
N ALA A 583 27.03 15.20 -18.66
CA ALA A 583 25.76 15.66 -19.20
C ALA A 583 25.22 14.74 -20.31
N ASP A 584 26.10 14.31 -21.22
CA ASP A 584 25.79 13.46 -22.37
C ASP A 584 25.89 11.96 -22.03
N SER A 585 26.47 11.67 -20.84
CA SER A 585 26.56 10.34 -20.26
C SER A 585 27.42 9.34 -21.05
N HIS A 586 28.55 9.79 -21.63
CA HIS A 586 29.46 8.88 -22.34
C HIS A 586 30.11 7.86 -21.39
N ASN A 587 30.35 6.64 -21.87
CA ASN A 587 30.89 5.56 -21.05
C ASN A 587 32.40 5.51 -21.06
N VAL A 588 33.00 5.59 -22.25
CA VAL A 588 34.47 5.42 -22.40
C VAL A 588 35.26 6.52 -21.69
N PRO A 589 34.89 7.82 -21.83
CA PRO A 589 35.53 8.87 -21.04
C PRO A 589 35.37 8.70 -19.54
N SER A 590 34.16 8.24 -19.08
CA SER A 590 33.92 7.98 -17.65
C SER A 590 34.83 6.87 -17.12
N VAL A 591 35.05 5.80 -17.88
CA VAL A 591 36.03 4.75 -17.49
C VAL A 591 37.46 5.31 -17.46
N ARG A 592 37.88 6.15 -18.44
CA ARG A 592 39.15 6.84 -18.40
C ARG A 592 39.32 7.72 -17.16
N LEU A 593 38.28 8.43 -16.77
CA LEU A 593 38.27 9.25 -15.56
C LEU A 593 38.48 8.37 -14.31
N LEU A 594 37.79 7.24 -14.19
CA LEU A 594 37.95 6.31 -13.08
C LEU A 594 39.40 5.77 -13.00
N LEU A 595 39.93 5.33 -14.15
CA LEU A 595 41.30 4.81 -14.20
C LEU A 595 42.36 5.88 -13.87
N HIS A 596 42.07 7.16 -14.23
CA HIS A 596 42.96 8.27 -13.90
C HIS A 596 43.03 8.57 -12.39
N ILE A 597 41.88 8.48 -11.68
CA ILE A 597 41.84 8.73 -10.24
C ILE A 597 42.18 7.50 -9.38
N GLY A 598 42.15 6.31 -9.98
CA GLY A 598 42.37 5.05 -9.28
C GLY A 598 41.10 4.43 -8.74
N ILE A 599 40.91 3.11 -9.00
CA ILE A 599 39.68 2.39 -8.61
C ILE A 599 39.56 2.29 -7.08
N PRO A 600 40.62 1.89 -6.31
CA PRO A 600 40.48 1.80 -4.84
C PRO A 600 40.15 3.13 -4.18
N TYR A 601 40.78 4.24 -4.64
CA TYR A 601 40.47 5.58 -4.15
C TYR A 601 39.01 5.94 -4.42
N ALA A 602 38.52 5.72 -5.65
CA ALA A 602 37.14 6.00 -6.00
C ALA A 602 36.15 5.15 -5.19
N ALA A 603 36.45 3.86 -4.96
CA ALA A 603 35.64 2.96 -4.16
C ALA A 603 35.54 3.42 -2.70
N ALA A 604 36.65 3.80 -2.09
CA ALA A 604 36.69 4.35 -0.74
C ALA A 604 35.92 5.67 -0.64
N TYR A 605 36.01 6.54 -1.64
CA TYR A 605 35.27 7.78 -1.70
C TYR A 605 33.75 7.55 -1.79
N VAL A 606 33.32 6.63 -2.64
CA VAL A 606 31.92 6.25 -2.82
C VAL A 606 31.37 5.60 -1.54
N HIS A 607 32.17 4.77 -0.88
CA HIS A 607 31.78 4.20 0.43
C HIS A 607 31.48 5.31 1.45
N ARG A 608 32.28 6.34 1.53
CA ARG A 608 32.09 7.50 2.40
C ARG A 608 30.76 8.25 2.10
N MET A 609 30.27 8.19 0.85
CA MET A 609 28.97 8.72 0.44
C MET A 609 27.81 7.77 0.77
N GLY A 610 28.00 6.76 1.62
CA GLY A 610 26.92 5.93 2.20
C GLY A 610 26.63 4.63 1.49
N PHE A 611 27.43 4.24 0.49
CA PHE A 611 27.28 2.94 -0.18
C PHE A 611 28.05 1.85 0.58
N PRO A 612 27.42 0.68 0.84
CA PRO A 612 28.11 -0.41 1.52
C PRO A 612 29.31 -0.93 0.73
N LYS A 613 30.48 -1.05 1.39
CA LYS A 613 31.72 -1.49 0.74
C LYS A 613 31.53 -2.78 -0.08
N LYS A 614 30.80 -3.76 0.47
CA LYS A 614 30.53 -5.06 -0.20
C LYS A 614 29.75 -4.94 -1.52
N GLN A 615 29.04 -3.84 -1.76
CA GLN A 615 28.24 -3.61 -2.97
C GLN A 615 28.98 -2.79 -4.03
N ILE A 616 30.15 -2.23 -3.70
CA ILE A 616 30.97 -1.43 -4.60
C ILE A 616 31.96 -2.37 -5.31
N PRO A 617 31.78 -2.64 -6.62
CA PRO A 617 32.71 -3.48 -7.36
C PRO A 617 33.97 -2.69 -7.69
N GLU A 618 35.13 -3.16 -7.23
CA GLU A 618 36.42 -2.52 -7.50
C GLU A 618 36.97 -2.92 -8.89
N VAL A 619 36.21 -2.61 -9.94
CA VAL A 619 36.52 -2.89 -11.34
C VAL A 619 36.29 -1.69 -12.25
N PRO A 620 36.83 -1.63 -13.46
CA PRO A 620 36.66 -0.46 -14.35
C PRO A 620 35.20 -0.12 -14.68
N SER A 621 34.28 -1.11 -14.65
CA SER A 621 32.86 -0.88 -14.88
C SER A 621 32.13 -0.24 -13.68
N MET A 622 32.78 -0.06 -12.52
CA MET A 622 32.19 0.58 -11.33
C MET A 622 31.57 1.95 -11.66
N VAL A 623 32.25 2.78 -12.45
CA VAL A 623 31.74 4.11 -12.82
C VAL A 623 30.49 4.03 -13.69
N LEU A 624 30.27 2.90 -14.36
CA LEU A 624 29.09 2.61 -15.15
C LEU A 624 27.97 1.97 -14.32
N GLY A 625 28.14 1.89 -13.00
CA GLY A 625 27.12 1.39 -12.07
C GLY A 625 26.88 -0.10 -12.15
N SER A 626 27.96 -0.91 -12.21
CA SER A 626 27.89 -2.39 -12.24
C SER A 626 27.62 -3.03 -10.86
N GLY A 627 27.59 -2.27 -9.78
CA GLY A 627 27.15 -2.72 -8.45
C GLY A 627 25.63 -2.67 -8.32
N ASP A 628 25.08 -3.49 -7.43
CA ASP A 628 23.65 -3.56 -7.16
C ASP A 628 23.26 -2.74 -5.92
N PHE A 629 22.35 -1.78 -6.09
CA PHE A 629 21.89 -0.88 -5.03
C PHE A 629 20.37 -0.74 -5.04
N THR A 630 19.81 -0.49 -3.86
CA THR A 630 18.38 -0.19 -3.76
C THR A 630 18.09 1.25 -4.18
N PRO A 631 16.86 1.56 -4.64
CA PRO A 631 16.45 2.94 -4.93
C PRO A 631 16.62 3.89 -3.75
N MET A 632 16.42 3.41 -2.53
CA MET A 632 16.67 4.17 -1.30
C MET A 632 18.16 4.54 -1.13
N GLN A 633 19.07 3.60 -1.40
CA GLN A 633 20.51 3.86 -1.32
C GLN A 633 20.95 4.92 -2.35
N ILE A 634 20.43 4.83 -3.57
CA ILE A 634 20.70 5.81 -4.61
C ILE A 634 20.14 7.19 -4.22
N ALA A 635 18.90 7.26 -3.74
CA ALA A 635 18.29 8.52 -3.27
C ALA A 635 19.12 9.16 -2.15
N ARG A 636 19.55 8.37 -1.17
CA ARG A 636 20.42 8.81 -0.06
C ARG A 636 21.75 9.38 -0.57
N GLY A 637 22.40 8.66 -1.49
CA GLY A 637 23.66 9.13 -2.09
C GLY A 637 23.50 10.46 -2.82
N TYR A 638 22.44 10.64 -3.60
CA TYR A 638 22.17 11.91 -4.29
C TYR A 638 21.78 13.04 -3.34
N ALA A 639 21.17 12.72 -2.20
CA ALA A 639 20.87 13.71 -1.17
C ALA A 639 22.14 14.39 -0.66
N THR A 640 23.29 13.71 -0.68
CA THR A 640 24.60 14.33 -0.36
C THR A 640 24.92 15.53 -1.25
N PHE A 641 24.57 15.49 -2.53
CA PHE A 641 24.79 16.65 -3.43
C PHE A 641 23.79 17.77 -3.17
N SER A 642 22.53 17.42 -2.94
CA SER A 642 21.46 18.38 -2.68
C SER A 642 21.63 19.10 -1.33
N SER A 643 22.12 18.41 -0.30
CA SER A 643 22.35 18.94 1.05
C SER A 643 23.64 19.79 1.18
N GLY A 644 24.44 19.89 0.11
CA GLY A 644 25.72 20.59 0.16
C GLY A 644 26.87 19.77 0.75
N GLY A 645 26.81 18.43 0.63
CA GLY A 645 27.89 17.52 1.02
C GLY A 645 27.58 16.62 2.21
N PHE A 646 26.48 16.85 2.92
CA PHE A 646 26.08 16.06 4.10
C PHE A 646 25.29 14.85 3.67
N LEU A 647 25.58 13.69 4.26
CA LEU A 647 24.87 12.45 4.00
C LEU A 647 23.71 12.28 5.00
N PRO A 648 22.46 12.48 4.60
CA PRO A 648 21.35 12.31 5.53
C PRO A 648 21.11 10.84 5.83
N THR A 649 20.54 10.56 7.00
CA THR A 649 20.04 9.23 7.34
C THR A 649 18.55 9.18 7.02
N PRO A 650 18.10 8.36 6.04
CA PRO A 650 16.68 8.24 5.74
C PRO A 650 15.89 7.74 6.95
N TYR A 651 14.76 8.37 7.23
CA TYR A 651 13.85 7.90 8.28
C TYR A 651 12.38 8.07 7.87
N LEU A 652 11.57 7.12 8.35
CA LEU A 652 10.14 7.04 8.09
C LEU A 652 9.33 7.33 9.35
N ILE A 653 9.82 6.88 10.52
CA ILE A 653 9.15 7.06 11.82
C ILE A 653 9.77 8.26 12.52
N SER A 654 8.99 9.31 12.72
CA SER A 654 9.40 10.51 13.46
C SER A 654 9.14 10.36 14.96
N LEU A 655 8.07 9.64 15.36
CA LEU A 655 7.65 9.51 16.74
C LEU A 655 6.76 8.29 16.94
N ILE A 656 6.92 7.59 18.07
CA ILE A 656 5.97 6.59 18.56
C ILE A 656 5.47 7.02 19.93
N ARG A 657 4.17 6.94 20.17
CA ARG A 657 3.52 7.14 21.45
C ARG A 657 2.72 5.92 21.86
N THR A 658 2.66 5.64 23.15
CA THR A 658 1.70 4.69 23.73
C THR A 658 0.29 5.29 23.75
N ALA A 659 -0.72 4.50 24.08
CA ALA A 659 -2.09 4.97 24.34
C ALA A 659 -2.14 6.11 25.37
N THR A 660 -1.31 6.02 26.43
CA THR A 660 -1.19 7.02 27.49
C THR A 660 -0.41 8.27 27.07
N GLY A 661 0.07 8.35 25.82
CA GLY A 661 0.82 9.50 25.31
C GLY A 661 2.33 9.47 25.55
N ARG A 662 2.86 8.50 26.30
CA ARG A 662 4.31 8.39 26.58
C ARG A 662 5.08 8.12 25.28
N ARG A 663 6.19 8.84 25.09
CA ARG A 663 7.09 8.61 23.94
C ARG A 663 7.86 7.30 24.12
N MET A 664 8.02 6.57 23.02
CA MET A 664 8.85 5.36 22.95
C MET A 664 10.17 5.66 22.24
N SER A 665 11.23 4.96 22.66
CA SER A 665 12.53 5.06 22.00
C SER A 665 12.52 4.44 20.61
N LEU A 666 13.14 5.12 19.64
CA LEU A 666 13.39 4.65 18.29
C LEU A 666 14.78 4.00 18.14
N TYR A 667 15.50 3.81 19.23
CA TYR A 667 16.81 3.17 19.20
C TYR A 667 16.75 1.78 18.54
N GLY A 668 17.64 1.54 17.57
CA GLY A 668 17.66 0.32 16.78
C GLY A 668 16.57 0.21 15.70
N CYS A 669 15.81 1.29 15.44
CA CYS A 669 14.88 1.36 14.29
C CYS A 669 15.64 1.77 13.03
N PRO A 670 15.71 0.93 11.97
CA PRO A 670 16.47 1.26 10.75
C PRO A 670 15.98 2.50 10.02
N LEU A 671 14.66 2.78 10.10
CA LEU A 671 14.03 3.97 9.54
C LEU A 671 13.36 4.84 10.62
N GLY A 672 13.90 4.84 11.85
CA GLY A 672 13.49 5.74 12.92
C GLY A 672 14.31 7.02 12.92
N TYR A 673 13.69 8.13 13.33
CA TYR A 673 14.41 9.38 13.48
C TYR A 673 15.51 9.22 14.53
N ALA A 674 16.72 9.51 14.10
CA ALA A 674 17.87 9.73 14.98
C ALA A 674 18.45 11.10 14.64
N PRO A 675 18.65 11.98 15.63
CA PRO A 675 19.34 13.24 15.36
C PRO A 675 20.74 12.93 14.83
N PRO A 676 21.23 13.69 13.84
CA PRO A 676 22.59 13.49 13.37
C PRO A 676 23.57 13.70 14.54
N PRO A 677 24.63 12.89 14.64
CA PRO A 677 25.67 13.11 15.63
C PRO A 677 26.25 14.52 15.50
N LEU A 678 26.42 15.21 16.63
CA LEU A 678 27.08 16.51 16.67
C LEU A 678 28.49 16.41 16.05
N GLY A 679 28.78 17.28 15.06
CA GLY A 679 30.10 17.31 14.41
C GLY A 679 30.28 16.31 13.26
N THR A 680 29.20 15.76 12.67
CA THR A 680 29.30 14.87 11.52
C THR A 680 30.00 15.57 10.37
N ALA A 681 31.16 15.05 9.95
CA ALA A 681 31.89 15.55 8.79
C ALA A 681 31.07 15.36 7.50
N ALA A 682 31.17 16.29 6.58
CA ALA A 682 30.56 16.15 5.26
C ALA A 682 31.10 14.90 4.55
N ALA A 683 30.21 14.11 3.93
CA ALA A 683 30.61 12.92 3.16
C ALA A 683 31.40 13.31 1.90
N THR A 684 31.16 14.52 1.37
CA THR A 684 31.94 15.15 0.33
C THR A 684 32.05 16.66 0.65
N PRO A 685 33.15 17.35 0.35
CA PRO A 685 33.27 18.77 0.61
C PRO A 685 32.16 19.56 -0.06
N PRO A 686 31.61 20.63 0.61
CA PRO A 686 30.52 21.43 0.04
C PRO A 686 30.82 22.00 -1.34
N GLY A 687 32.06 22.41 -1.60
CA GLY A 687 32.49 22.88 -2.90
C GLY A 687 32.42 21.82 -3.98
N VAL A 688 32.76 20.54 -3.66
CA VAL A 688 32.64 19.41 -4.58
C VAL A 688 31.18 19.13 -4.88
N ALA A 689 30.32 19.07 -3.84
CA ALA A 689 28.87 18.90 -4.01
C ALA A 689 28.26 19.98 -4.90
N PHE A 690 28.68 21.23 -4.72
CA PHE A 690 28.27 22.37 -5.58
C PHE A 690 28.71 22.17 -7.03
N LEU A 691 29.98 21.82 -7.29
CA LEU A 691 30.47 21.58 -8.65
C LEU A 691 29.69 20.49 -9.36
N LEU A 692 29.48 19.33 -8.66
CA LEU A 692 28.68 18.22 -9.20
C LEU A 692 27.24 18.65 -9.47
N THR A 693 26.63 19.41 -8.59
CA THR A 693 25.28 19.95 -8.79
C THR A 693 25.23 20.84 -10.04
N ARG A 694 26.22 21.73 -10.24
CA ARG A 694 26.33 22.54 -11.46
C ARG A 694 26.51 21.72 -12.73
N MET A 695 27.23 20.58 -12.65
CA MET A 695 27.37 19.67 -13.78
C MET A 695 26.04 18.92 -14.04
N MET A 696 25.35 18.46 -12.99
CA MET A 696 24.05 17.78 -13.11
C MET A 696 22.91 18.73 -13.53
N GLU A 697 22.98 20.03 -13.26
CA GLU A 697 22.08 21.00 -13.89
C GLU A 697 22.24 21.01 -15.42
N ARG A 698 23.44 20.75 -15.95
CA ARG A 698 23.66 20.63 -17.40
C ARG A 698 22.97 19.39 -17.99
N VAL A 699 22.89 18.30 -17.27
CA VAL A 699 22.09 17.13 -17.67
C VAL A 699 20.65 17.54 -17.99
N ILE A 700 20.07 18.42 -17.14
CA ILE A 700 18.70 18.92 -17.32
C ILE A 700 18.63 19.99 -18.43
N ARG A 701 19.65 20.86 -18.57
CA ARG A 701 19.60 21.97 -19.50
C ARG A 701 19.88 21.60 -20.95
N SER A 702 20.78 20.65 -21.18
CA SER A 702 21.25 20.30 -22.52
C SER A 702 21.63 18.84 -22.69
N GLY A 703 21.56 18.01 -21.64
CA GLY A 703 21.95 16.61 -21.66
C GLY A 703 20.76 15.66 -21.69
N THR A 704 21.00 14.44 -21.20
CA THR A 704 20.06 13.32 -21.25
C THR A 704 18.76 13.54 -20.43
N GLY A 705 18.71 14.54 -19.55
CA GLY A 705 17.54 14.89 -18.74
C GLY A 705 16.73 16.07 -19.26
N ILE A 706 16.95 16.52 -20.51
CA ILE A 706 16.38 17.75 -21.09
C ILE A 706 14.85 17.84 -20.97
N ALA A 707 14.16 16.71 -20.97
CA ALA A 707 12.72 16.66 -20.82
C ALA A 707 12.20 17.29 -19.52
N ALA A 708 13.02 17.32 -18.45
CA ALA A 708 12.65 17.96 -17.18
C ALA A 708 12.48 19.49 -17.28
N GLN A 709 12.93 20.14 -18.36
CA GLN A 709 12.69 21.58 -18.59
C GLN A 709 11.21 21.94 -18.68
N ILE A 710 10.32 20.99 -18.96
CA ILE A 710 8.86 21.20 -18.96
C ILE A 710 8.33 21.65 -17.57
N LEU A 711 9.11 21.45 -16.50
CA LEU A 711 8.78 21.97 -15.16
C LEU A 711 9.04 23.48 -15.01
N HIS A 712 9.66 24.12 -16.01
CA HIS A 712 10.01 25.56 -16.02
C HIS A 712 10.77 26.01 -14.77
N ARG A 713 11.68 25.15 -14.24
CA ARG A 713 12.47 25.42 -13.05
C ARG A 713 13.95 25.47 -13.37
N ARG A 714 14.67 26.34 -12.64
CA ARG A 714 16.12 26.58 -12.81
C ARG A 714 16.94 25.91 -11.69
N ASP A 715 16.29 25.37 -10.68
CA ASP A 715 16.86 24.76 -9.49
C ASP A 715 16.83 23.22 -9.52
N LEU A 716 16.80 22.65 -10.72
CA LEU A 716 16.80 21.19 -10.89
C LEU A 716 18.17 20.69 -11.35
N ALA A 717 18.64 19.63 -10.72
CA ALA A 717 19.79 18.84 -11.11
C ALA A 717 19.41 17.35 -11.09
N GLY A 718 20.08 16.52 -11.89
CA GLY A 718 19.77 15.09 -11.91
C GLY A 718 20.60 14.33 -12.91
N LYS A 719 20.38 13.00 -12.94
CA LYS A 719 21.10 12.08 -13.83
C LYS A 719 20.21 10.92 -14.25
N THR A 720 20.25 10.56 -15.51
CA THR A 720 19.69 9.33 -16.07
C THR A 720 20.60 8.15 -15.79
N GLY A 721 20.02 6.99 -15.56
CA GLY A 721 20.71 5.71 -15.51
C GLY A 721 20.05 4.71 -16.47
N THR A 722 20.87 3.98 -17.19
CA THR A 722 20.45 2.89 -18.07
C THR A 722 21.54 1.84 -18.07
N THR A 723 21.18 0.57 -17.90
CA THR A 723 22.12 -0.55 -18.06
C THR A 723 22.29 -0.88 -19.53
N ASN A 724 23.46 -1.44 -19.90
CA ASN A 724 23.77 -1.76 -21.30
C ASN A 724 22.80 -2.76 -21.96
N THR A 725 22.16 -3.59 -21.14
CA THR A 725 21.18 -4.59 -21.58
C THR A 725 19.74 -4.09 -21.47
N GLU A 726 19.53 -2.81 -21.16
CA GLU A 726 18.22 -2.15 -20.97
C GLU A 726 17.29 -2.87 -19.99
N ASN A 727 17.89 -3.46 -18.95
CA ASN A 727 17.15 -4.17 -17.89
C ASN A 727 16.63 -3.20 -16.83
N ASN A 728 17.35 -2.09 -16.63
CA ASN A 728 17.09 -1.12 -15.58
C ASN A 728 17.14 0.29 -16.15
N ALA A 729 16.05 1.03 -15.94
CA ALA A 729 15.94 2.45 -16.27
C ALA A 729 15.81 3.27 -15.00
N TRP A 730 16.67 4.26 -14.84
CA TRP A 730 16.74 5.10 -13.65
C TRP A 730 16.71 6.58 -13.99
N PHE A 731 16.10 7.34 -13.10
CA PHE A 731 16.33 8.79 -13.03
C PHE A 731 16.37 9.21 -11.57
N THR A 732 17.43 9.88 -11.18
CA THR A 732 17.51 10.57 -9.89
C THR A 732 17.71 12.04 -10.15
N GLY A 733 16.79 12.85 -9.62
CA GLY A 733 16.85 14.29 -9.73
C GLY A 733 16.44 14.97 -8.42
N TYR A 734 16.89 16.20 -8.25
CA TYR A 734 16.70 16.94 -7.02
C TYR A 734 16.64 18.45 -7.25
N ASN A 735 16.08 19.15 -6.26
CA ASN A 735 16.28 20.56 -6.02
C ASN A 735 16.94 20.76 -4.64
N PRO A 736 17.16 21.97 -4.12
CA PRO A 736 17.78 22.15 -2.80
C PRO A 736 17.04 21.51 -1.62
N LYS A 737 15.77 21.09 -1.76
CA LYS A 737 14.97 20.53 -0.67
C LYS A 737 14.62 19.06 -0.83
N ILE A 738 14.36 18.64 -2.06
CA ILE A 738 13.80 17.30 -2.31
C ILE A 738 14.73 16.57 -3.29
N VAL A 739 15.07 15.33 -2.95
CA VAL A 739 15.70 14.36 -3.85
C VAL A 739 14.74 13.24 -4.13
N THR A 740 14.58 12.87 -5.40
CA THR A 740 13.69 11.79 -5.81
C THR A 740 14.38 10.87 -6.80
N THR A 741 14.33 9.58 -6.49
CA THR A 741 14.85 8.50 -7.33
C THR A 741 13.69 7.66 -7.86
N VAL A 742 13.70 7.40 -9.15
CA VAL A 742 12.78 6.49 -9.84
C VAL A 742 13.57 5.38 -10.50
N TRP A 743 13.11 4.14 -10.32
CA TRP A 743 13.57 2.95 -11.02
C TRP A 743 12.40 2.29 -11.75
N VAL A 744 12.68 1.77 -12.96
CA VAL A 744 11.75 0.95 -13.76
C VAL A 744 12.51 -0.26 -14.30
N GLY A 745 11.89 -1.46 -14.21
CA GLY A 745 12.47 -2.71 -14.68
C GLY A 745 11.58 -3.92 -14.37
N TYR A 746 12.01 -5.09 -14.80
CA TYR A 746 11.35 -6.34 -14.45
C TYR A 746 11.95 -6.95 -13.18
N ASP A 747 11.14 -7.62 -12.37
CA ASP A 747 11.61 -8.31 -11.16
C ASP A 747 12.66 -9.40 -11.45
N ASN A 748 12.52 -10.09 -12.57
CA ASN A 748 13.49 -11.10 -13.04
C ASN A 748 14.66 -10.51 -13.83
N ASN A 749 14.86 -9.19 -13.80
CA ASN A 749 15.95 -8.47 -14.45
C ASN A 749 16.11 -8.73 -15.96
N LYS A 750 15.02 -9.10 -16.67
CA LYS A 750 15.05 -9.22 -18.12
C LYS A 750 15.06 -7.86 -18.80
N SER A 751 15.53 -7.81 -20.05
CA SER A 751 15.51 -6.57 -20.84
C SER A 751 14.08 -6.05 -21.04
N MET A 752 13.95 -4.74 -20.99
CA MET A 752 12.71 -4.02 -21.29
C MET A 752 12.52 -3.77 -22.79
N GLY A 753 13.50 -4.12 -23.61
CA GLY A 753 13.51 -3.93 -25.05
C GLY A 753 14.42 -2.77 -25.50
N LYS A 754 14.79 -2.81 -26.78
CA LYS A 754 15.63 -1.79 -27.41
C LYS A 754 15.02 -0.41 -27.19
N SER A 755 15.81 0.56 -26.79
CA SER A 755 15.39 1.94 -26.51
C SER A 755 14.76 2.20 -25.13
N ALA A 756 14.56 1.19 -24.27
CA ALA A 756 14.14 1.43 -22.91
C ALA A 756 15.29 2.07 -22.10
N ALA A 757 15.17 3.34 -21.82
CA ALA A 757 16.22 4.12 -21.17
C ALA A 757 15.67 4.96 -20.01
N GLY A 758 16.54 5.34 -19.09
CA GLY A 758 16.15 6.20 -17.96
C GLY A 758 15.47 7.50 -18.37
N ALA A 759 15.88 8.07 -19.50
CA ALA A 759 15.26 9.28 -20.06
C ALA A 759 13.82 9.08 -20.56
N ARG A 760 13.46 7.84 -20.94
CA ARG A 760 12.14 7.50 -21.47
C ARG A 760 11.20 6.90 -20.45
N GLU A 761 11.71 6.03 -19.58
CA GLU A 761 10.86 5.24 -18.67
C GLU A 761 10.81 5.86 -17.26
N ALA A 762 11.94 6.28 -16.71
CA ALA A 762 12.01 6.77 -15.34
C ALA A 762 11.85 8.29 -15.22
N LEU A 763 12.45 9.06 -16.12
CA LEU A 763 12.40 10.53 -16.10
C LEU A 763 10.96 11.07 -16.19
N PRO A 764 10.08 10.56 -17.06
CA PRO A 764 8.71 11.00 -17.09
C PRO A 764 7.95 10.79 -15.77
N ILE A 765 8.12 9.66 -15.11
CA ILE A 765 7.53 9.38 -13.78
C ILE A 765 8.03 10.43 -12.78
N TRP A 766 9.34 10.71 -12.80
CA TRP A 766 9.96 11.73 -11.96
C TRP A 766 9.37 13.13 -12.24
N ILE A 767 9.22 13.51 -13.51
CA ILE A 767 8.64 14.81 -13.91
C ILE A 767 7.21 14.95 -13.37
N HIS A 768 6.38 13.93 -13.51
CA HIS A 768 5.00 13.91 -13.02
C HIS A 768 4.94 14.08 -11.50
N TYR A 769 5.75 13.35 -10.79
CA TYR A 769 5.86 13.46 -9.34
C TYR A 769 6.32 14.86 -8.93
N MET A 770 7.45 15.35 -9.47
CA MET A 770 8.04 16.63 -9.10
C MET A 770 7.15 17.82 -9.45
N LYS A 771 6.34 17.73 -10.51
CA LYS A 771 5.34 18.77 -10.85
C LYS A 771 4.36 19.01 -9.68
N ILE A 772 4.04 17.98 -8.93
CA ILE A 772 3.14 18.05 -7.78
C ILE A 772 3.91 18.39 -6.51
N ALA A 773 5.02 17.69 -6.25
CA ALA A 773 5.83 17.88 -5.06
C ALA A 773 6.41 19.30 -4.93
N LEU A 774 6.76 19.91 -6.07
CA LEU A 774 7.30 21.29 -6.12
C LEU A 774 6.24 22.39 -6.27
N ARG A 775 4.96 22.03 -6.34
CA ARG A 775 3.89 23.02 -6.49
C ARG A 775 3.83 23.92 -5.25
N GLY A 776 3.88 25.24 -5.49
CA GLY A 776 3.89 26.25 -4.43
C GLY A 776 5.28 26.47 -3.79
N GLN A 777 6.32 25.75 -4.24
CA GLN A 777 7.69 25.98 -3.79
C GLN A 777 8.41 26.96 -4.69
N ALA A 778 9.09 27.94 -4.10
CA ALA A 778 9.93 28.89 -4.82
C ALA A 778 11.06 28.18 -5.58
N ASN A 779 11.54 28.79 -6.67
CA ASN A 779 12.78 28.39 -7.32
C ASN A 779 13.97 28.80 -6.42
N LEU A 780 14.58 27.81 -5.78
CA LEU A 780 15.71 28.02 -4.90
C LEU A 780 17.02 27.93 -5.68
N ARG A 781 18.03 28.69 -5.25
CA ARG A 781 19.40 28.50 -5.78
C ARG A 781 20.16 27.59 -4.83
N PHE A 782 20.99 26.71 -5.41
CA PHE A 782 21.96 25.98 -4.59
C PHE A 782 22.97 26.96 -3.99
N PRO A 783 23.18 26.95 -2.68
CA PRO A 783 24.13 27.83 -2.02
C PRO A 783 25.54 27.66 -2.58
N ARG A 784 26.23 28.77 -2.87
CA ARG A 784 27.61 28.71 -3.29
C ARG A 784 28.51 28.72 -2.06
N PRO A 785 29.30 27.68 -1.82
CA PRO A 785 30.26 27.64 -0.73
C PRO A 785 31.39 28.70 -0.89
N LEU A 786 31.95 29.12 0.26
CA LEU A 786 32.99 30.15 0.27
C LEU A 786 34.25 29.75 -0.52
N ASN A 787 34.57 28.47 -0.56
CA ASN A 787 35.74 27.92 -1.28
C ASN A 787 35.49 27.75 -2.79
N ILE A 788 34.38 28.26 -3.32
CA ILE A 788 34.10 28.27 -4.77
C ILE A 788 34.42 29.64 -5.34
N VAL A 789 35.36 29.63 -6.26
CA VAL A 789 35.79 30.83 -7.01
C VAL A 789 35.31 30.79 -8.45
N ARG A 790 35.22 31.96 -9.06
CA ARG A 790 34.90 32.11 -10.49
C ARG A 790 36.17 32.48 -11.23
N ALA A 791 36.49 31.74 -12.27
CA ALA A 791 37.63 32.06 -13.14
C ALA A 791 37.23 31.91 -14.61
N ARG A 792 37.96 32.62 -15.48
CA ARG A 792 37.77 32.57 -16.92
C ARG A 792 38.64 31.43 -17.49
N TYR A 793 38.04 30.59 -18.31
CA TYR A 793 38.72 29.47 -18.95
C TYR A 793 38.43 29.44 -20.45
N ASN A 794 39.37 28.93 -21.22
CA ASN A 794 39.21 28.64 -22.65
C ASN A 794 38.49 27.28 -22.81
N PRO A 795 37.29 27.26 -23.41
CA PRO A 795 36.50 25.99 -23.52
C PRO A 795 37.14 24.97 -24.48
N LYS A 796 38.02 25.39 -25.38
CA LYS A 796 38.70 24.48 -26.32
C LYS A 796 39.90 23.76 -25.67
N THR A 797 40.58 24.41 -24.73
CA THR A 797 41.79 23.87 -24.09
C THR A 797 41.58 23.44 -22.63
N GLY A 798 40.50 23.88 -22.00
CA GLY A 798 40.23 23.65 -20.57
C GLY A 798 41.18 24.41 -19.63
N THR A 799 41.93 25.43 -20.15
CA THR A 799 42.95 26.17 -19.40
C THR A 799 42.45 27.55 -18.98
N LEU A 800 43.05 28.13 -17.95
CA LEU A 800 42.78 29.51 -17.60
C LEU A 800 43.14 30.45 -18.77
N THR A 801 42.37 31.55 -18.91
CA THR A 801 42.65 32.58 -19.93
C THR A 801 42.15 33.95 -19.46
N ASP A 802 42.86 34.97 -19.78
CA ASP A 802 42.48 36.36 -19.54
C ASP A 802 41.65 36.93 -20.70
N SER A 803 41.64 36.23 -21.84
CA SER A 803 40.92 36.67 -23.04
C SER A 803 39.40 36.71 -22.81
N ARG A 804 38.81 37.92 -22.92
CA ARG A 804 37.34 38.08 -22.84
C ARG A 804 36.63 37.45 -24.04
N HIS A 805 37.20 37.47 -25.23
CA HIS A 805 36.61 36.97 -26.46
C HIS A 805 36.66 35.41 -26.58
N LYS A 806 37.72 34.77 -26.07
CA LYS A 806 37.94 33.32 -26.18
C LYS A 806 37.57 32.56 -24.88
N GLY A 807 37.25 33.25 -23.77
CA GLY A 807 37.04 32.68 -22.46
C GLY A 807 35.60 32.68 -21.99
N ARG A 808 35.22 31.63 -21.27
CA ARG A 808 33.95 31.49 -20.53
C ARG A 808 34.21 31.50 -19.03
N MET A 809 33.26 32.02 -18.26
CA MET A 809 33.31 31.97 -16.79
C MET A 809 32.88 30.57 -16.30
N GLY A 810 33.70 30.01 -15.44
CA GLY A 810 33.42 28.74 -14.75
C GLY A 810 33.52 28.88 -13.24
N TYR A 811 33.04 27.85 -12.53
CA TYR A 811 33.18 27.68 -11.08
C TYR A 811 34.22 26.61 -10.79
N PHE A 812 35.09 26.87 -9.80
CA PHE A 812 36.20 26.02 -9.43
C PHE A 812 36.42 26.03 -7.92
N LEU A 813 37.06 24.99 -7.38
CA LEU A 813 37.53 25.04 -6.02
C LEU A 813 38.70 25.99 -5.87
N ALA A 814 38.74 26.78 -4.82
CA ALA A 814 39.91 27.58 -4.46
C ALA A 814 41.12 26.67 -4.25
N GLY A 815 42.27 27.03 -4.85
CA GLY A 815 43.47 26.20 -4.85
C GLY A 815 43.49 25.08 -5.90
N TYR A 816 42.38 24.78 -6.59
CA TYR A 816 42.27 23.73 -7.62
C TYR A 816 41.69 24.32 -8.91
N LEU A 817 42.36 25.33 -9.45
CA LEU A 817 41.99 26.00 -10.69
C LEU A 817 42.45 25.19 -11.90
N PRO A 818 41.84 25.41 -13.09
CA PRO A 818 42.41 24.91 -14.34
C PRO A 818 43.85 25.37 -14.54
N PRO A 819 44.74 24.61 -15.19
CA PRO A 819 46.11 24.97 -15.43
C PRO A 819 46.19 26.19 -16.40
N LYS A 820 47.26 27.00 -16.36
CA LYS A 820 47.48 28.10 -17.28
C LYS A 820 47.87 27.62 -18.68
N THR A 821 48.48 26.45 -18.78
CA THR A 821 48.86 25.82 -20.05
C THR A 821 48.14 24.47 -20.20
N SER A 822 47.93 24.04 -21.44
CA SER A 822 47.28 22.72 -21.68
C SER A 822 48.18 21.60 -21.18
N ARG A 823 47.79 20.99 -20.04
CA ARG A 823 48.41 19.73 -19.62
C ARG A 823 47.73 18.61 -20.45
N LYS A 824 48.51 17.89 -21.27
CA LYS A 824 48.10 16.59 -21.76
C LYS A 824 47.95 15.71 -20.51
N LEU A 825 46.78 15.11 -20.29
CA LEU A 825 46.65 14.07 -19.29
C LEU A 825 47.79 13.04 -19.60
N PRO A 826 48.63 12.68 -18.62
CA PRO A 826 49.68 11.73 -18.88
C PRO A 826 49.11 10.49 -19.55
N ALA A 827 49.79 9.96 -20.52
CA ALA A 827 49.46 8.63 -21.07
C ALA A 827 49.32 7.68 -19.88
N ILE A 828 48.14 7.09 -19.73
CA ILE A 828 47.88 6.17 -18.62
C ILE A 828 48.87 5.02 -18.80
N ASN A 829 49.97 5.01 -18.03
CA ASN A 829 50.82 3.83 -17.91
C ASN A 829 49.95 2.79 -17.17
N LEU A 830 49.36 1.89 -17.94
CA LEU A 830 48.50 0.80 -17.46
C LEU A 830 49.18 -0.08 -16.40
N ILE A 831 50.52 -0.03 -16.29
CA ILE A 831 51.31 -0.76 -15.32
C ILE A 831 51.15 -0.20 -13.88
N HIS A 832 51.02 1.12 -13.72
CA HIS A 832 50.86 1.77 -12.39
C HIS A 832 49.46 1.70 -11.79
N ALA A 833 48.41 1.50 -12.58
CA ALA A 833 47.04 1.33 -12.09
C ALA A 833 46.81 0.00 -11.33
N PHE A 834 47.76 -0.93 -11.43
CA PHE A 834 47.69 -2.27 -10.83
C PHE A 834 48.65 -2.51 -9.65
N MET A 835 49.68 -1.66 -9.44
CA MET A 835 50.60 -1.85 -8.32
C MET A 835 50.08 -1.44 -6.94
N GLY A 836 48.84 -1.01 -6.83
CA GLY A 836 48.18 -0.82 -5.53
C GLY A 836 47.44 -2.06 -5.00
N PHE A 837 47.63 -3.22 -5.62
CA PHE A 837 47.03 -4.52 -5.25
C PHE A 837 47.98 -5.51 -4.58
N PHE A 838 49.21 -5.10 -4.20
CA PHE A 838 50.14 -5.90 -3.40
C PHE A 838 50.46 -5.22 -2.07
#